data_b730c61333cbbe9d1bc181f52c581327
#
_entry.id   b730c61333cbbe9d1bc181f52c581327
#
_cell.length_a   1.000
_cell.length_b   1.000
_cell.length_c   1.000
_cell.angle_alpha   90.00
_cell.angle_beta   90.00
_cell.angle_gamma   90.00
#
_symmetry.space_group_name_H-M   'P 1'
#
loop_
_entity.id
_entity.type
_entity.pdbx_description
1 polymer ?
#
loop_
_entity_poly.entity_id
_entity_poly.type
_entity_poly.pdbx_seq_one_letter_code
_entity_poly.pdbx_strand_id
1 'polypeptide(L)'
;MLSTQSHGTLSISSPGFATARVEVPAATNGPLQIRLEPASVIERIQVTADDERIPSTPASQFAINQREINLSGALTIDDVLRQAPGFSLFRRSGGLSANPTSQGVSLRGVGANGASRALVLLDGVPLNSPFGGWVYWNRLPRVNIESMQVYNGATSDLYGSGALGGVINIRTRILTAGSLDVEASAGNKATGATSFSGGKLFGNWGIAVAGQALRTGGYVLVPENQRGAVDTAAGTADLTGSITLSRALGPNGHAFLRLGSFGESRKNGTLVQINDTRIWSLDLGTDWSNAAAGDFSFRLYGSGENFNQNFSAVAADRESESLTNRQRNPSQQAGFAFQWRRSIGDYQSISAGFEGRDVRGHSAETTFNNSRITALVDAGGRQRSLGFFGNDTVRFRSWFFSFGGRVDRWRNSRGFSDRIPVIGAPSLNDFTDRTETAFSPRVSLVKRFDKGISVSASAYRAFRAPTLNELYRNFRVGNVVTNANAALRAERLTGGDVGIGLQTFGERLFLRGNLFWSEINDSVANVTLASTPALITRQRQNLGAIRARGIELSAVMKFARHWEIAGEYLLTDSTVLRFPANRSLEGLLVPQVPRNQVNFQVSYTEARWMFGAQGRFVSRQFDDDQNTLPLERFFTVDAEASRGVSEKVRLFVAFQNLTGSRYQISSTPVLTVGPPVLVRGGVRVSLR
;
A
#
# COMPACT_ATOMS: atom_id res chain seq x y z
N MET A 1 -26.17 -31.62 -22.75
CA MET A 1 -25.28 -32.73 -22.45
C MET A 1 -23.98 -32.52 -23.22
N LEU A 2 -22.88 -32.37 -22.51
CA LEU A 2 -21.53 -32.29 -23.14
C LEU A 2 -20.93 -33.70 -23.03
N SER A 3 -20.59 -34.32 -24.16
CA SER A 3 -19.82 -35.55 -24.18
C SER A 3 -18.38 -35.21 -24.61
N THR A 4 -17.40 -35.52 -23.75
CA THR A 4 -15.99 -35.35 -24.10
C THR A 4 -15.27 -36.69 -24.05
N GLN A 5 -14.52 -37.02 -25.07
CA GLN A 5 -13.65 -38.20 -25.14
C GLN A 5 -12.22 -37.95 -24.64
N SER A 6 -11.96 -36.80 -23.98
CA SER A 6 -10.63 -36.42 -23.49
C SER A 6 -10.70 -35.82 -22.11
N HIS A 7 -9.63 -35.98 -21.33
CA HIS A 7 -9.44 -35.25 -20.07
C HIS A 7 -9.61 -33.73 -20.27
N GLY A 8 -10.46 -33.10 -19.47
CA GLY A 8 -10.70 -31.66 -19.54
C GLY A 8 -11.04 -31.06 -18.18
N THR A 9 -10.73 -29.79 -18.02
CA THR A 9 -11.15 -29.01 -16.84
C THR A 9 -12.47 -28.33 -17.15
N LEU A 10 -13.53 -28.65 -16.42
CA LEU A 10 -14.82 -27.97 -16.50
C LEU A 10 -14.81 -26.79 -15.53
N SER A 11 -14.96 -25.57 -16.05
CA SER A 11 -15.12 -24.35 -15.25
C SER A 11 -16.61 -24.02 -15.16
N ILE A 12 -17.16 -24.00 -13.94
CA ILE A 12 -18.57 -23.75 -13.67
C ILE A 12 -18.68 -22.46 -12.87
N SER A 13 -19.37 -21.48 -13.43
CA SER A 13 -19.72 -20.25 -12.74
C SER A 13 -21.22 -20.09 -12.68
N SER A 14 -21.74 -19.67 -11.53
CA SER A 14 -23.12 -19.27 -11.35
C SER A 14 -23.16 -17.97 -10.53
N PRO A 15 -24.05 -17.04 -10.85
CA PRO A 15 -24.21 -15.83 -10.04
C PRO A 15 -24.45 -16.23 -8.58
N GLY A 16 -23.56 -15.81 -7.69
CA GLY A 16 -23.66 -16.13 -6.27
C GLY A 16 -22.73 -17.20 -5.77
N PHE A 17 -21.98 -17.82 -6.62
CA PHE A 17 -21.10 -18.92 -6.27
C PHE A 17 -19.68 -18.69 -6.77
N ALA A 18 -18.69 -19.17 -6.02
CA ALA A 18 -17.30 -19.20 -6.47
C ALA A 18 -17.19 -20.10 -7.71
N THR A 19 -16.38 -19.70 -8.68
CA THR A 19 -16.13 -20.51 -9.87
C THR A 19 -15.46 -21.83 -9.46
N ALA A 20 -16.15 -22.95 -9.64
CA ALA A 20 -15.59 -24.27 -9.40
C ALA A 20 -14.89 -24.77 -10.66
N ARG A 21 -13.65 -25.26 -10.51
CA ARG A 21 -12.90 -25.98 -11.57
C ARG A 21 -12.82 -27.44 -11.18
N VAL A 22 -13.40 -28.29 -11.99
CA VAL A 22 -13.41 -29.74 -11.77
C VAL A 22 -12.73 -30.45 -12.93
N GLU A 23 -11.74 -31.25 -12.63
CA GLU A 23 -11.14 -32.13 -13.64
C GLU A 23 -12.09 -33.30 -13.92
N VAL A 24 -12.50 -33.41 -15.17
CA VAL A 24 -13.39 -34.48 -15.64
C VAL A 24 -12.53 -35.57 -16.27
N PRO A 25 -12.46 -36.79 -15.68
CA PRO A 25 -11.75 -37.92 -16.26
C PRO A 25 -12.42 -38.39 -17.57
N ALA A 26 -11.64 -38.91 -18.51
CA ALA A 26 -12.10 -39.32 -19.83
C ALA A 26 -13.15 -40.46 -19.87
N ALA A 27 -13.50 -41.06 -18.74
CA ALA A 27 -14.40 -42.22 -18.62
C ALA A 27 -15.52 -42.04 -17.58
N THR A 28 -16.09 -40.85 -17.43
CA THR A 28 -17.21 -40.64 -16.49
C THR A 28 -18.53 -40.94 -17.20
N ASN A 29 -19.10 -42.09 -16.95
CA ASN A 29 -20.40 -42.53 -17.49
C ASN A 29 -21.58 -42.24 -16.57
N GLY A 30 -21.60 -41.13 -15.83
CA GLY A 30 -22.68 -40.76 -14.91
C GLY A 30 -22.84 -39.25 -14.75
N PRO A 31 -23.97 -38.77 -14.17
CA PRO A 31 -24.15 -37.35 -13.91
C PRO A 31 -23.13 -36.85 -12.90
N LEU A 32 -22.37 -35.84 -13.29
CA LEU A 32 -21.41 -35.16 -12.41
C LEU A 32 -22.20 -34.20 -11.47
N GLN A 33 -22.24 -34.51 -10.19
CA GLN A 33 -22.79 -33.59 -9.19
C GLN A 33 -21.68 -32.65 -8.72
N ILE A 34 -21.80 -31.38 -9.03
CA ILE A 34 -20.83 -30.36 -8.63
C ILE A 34 -21.53 -29.44 -7.65
N ARG A 35 -21.01 -29.39 -6.43
CA ARG A 35 -21.44 -28.46 -5.41
C ARG A 35 -20.67 -27.16 -5.58
N LEU A 36 -21.34 -26.09 -5.97
CA LEU A 36 -20.77 -24.77 -5.98
C LEU A 36 -20.76 -24.20 -4.55
N GLU A 37 -19.64 -23.64 -4.12
CA GLU A 37 -19.54 -22.90 -2.87
C GLU A 37 -20.06 -21.48 -3.08
N PRO A 38 -20.82 -20.88 -2.14
CA PRO A 38 -21.22 -19.49 -2.25
C PRO A 38 -19.98 -18.58 -2.37
N ALA A 39 -19.91 -17.74 -3.39
CA ALA A 39 -18.89 -16.71 -3.47
C ALA A 39 -19.04 -15.75 -2.30
N SER A 40 -17.93 -15.36 -1.64
CA SER A 40 -18.01 -14.31 -0.65
C SER A 40 -18.46 -13.01 -1.33
N VAL A 41 -19.32 -12.24 -0.65
CA VAL A 41 -19.83 -10.96 -1.21
C VAL A 41 -18.70 -9.98 -1.49
N ILE A 42 -17.58 -10.09 -0.79
CA ILE A 42 -16.36 -9.35 -1.03
C ILE A 42 -15.82 -9.61 -2.45
N GLU A 43 -15.88 -10.85 -2.96
CA GLU A 43 -15.50 -11.18 -4.34
C GLU A 43 -16.41 -10.55 -5.39
N ARG A 44 -17.68 -10.26 -5.06
CA ARG A 44 -18.63 -9.67 -6.00
C ARG A 44 -18.55 -8.16 -6.12
N ILE A 45 -18.12 -7.46 -5.08
CA ILE A 45 -17.92 -6.00 -5.10
C ILE A 45 -16.65 -5.65 -5.88
N GLN A 46 -15.75 -6.60 -6.00
CA GLN A 46 -14.55 -6.47 -6.82
C GLN A 46 -14.75 -7.26 -8.10
N VAL A 47 -14.56 -6.61 -9.23
CA VAL A 47 -14.35 -7.29 -10.52
C VAL A 47 -13.25 -8.31 -10.27
N THR A 48 -13.58 -9.59 -10.33
CA THR A 48 -12.64 -10.68 -10.14
C THR A 48 -11.53 -10.54 -11.18
N ALA A 49 -10.35 -10.16 -10.73
CA ALA A 49 -9.19 -9.91 -11.59
C ALA A 49 -8.67 -11.19 -12.25
N ASP A 50 -9.15 -12.36 -11.85
CA ASP A 50 -8.65 -13.64 -12.35
C ASP A 50 -9.18 -14.05 -13.74
N ASP A 51 -10.31 -13.51 -14.20
CA ASP A 51 -10.87 -13.88 -15.52
C ASP A 51 -11.00 -12.70 -16.51
N GLU A 52 -10.92 -11.44 -16.06
CA GLU A 52 -11.01 -10.28 -16.95
C GLU A 52 -9.68 -9.51 -16.99
N ARG A 53 -8.70 -10.01 -17.72
CA ARG A 53 -7.49 -9.25 -18.09
C ARG A 53 -7.80 -8.04 -18.99
N ILE A 54 -9.00 -8.00 -19.57
CA ILE A 54 -9.58 -6.81 -20.19
C ILE A 54 -10.50 -6.16 -19.15
N PRO A 55 -10.12 -5.05 -18.51
CA PRO A 55 -10.91 -4.44 -17.45
C PRO A 55 -12.28 -4.01 -17.96
N SER A 56 -13.32 -4.29 -17.18
CA SER A 56 -14.63 -3.64 -17.33
C SER A 56 -14.60 -2.19 -16.81
N THR A 57 -13.55 -1.81 -16.09
CA THR A 57 -13.32 -0.46 -15.56
C THR A 57 -12.10 0.19 -16.24
N PRO A 58 -12.13 1.50 -16.50
CA PRO A 58 -11.04 2.21 -17.17
C PRO A 58 -9.82 2.47 -16.28
N ALA A 59 -9.89 2.19 -14.98
CA ALA A 59 -8.75 2.36 -14.09
C ALA A 59 -7.60 1.43 -14.47
N SER A 60 -6.36 1.94 -14.48
CA SER A 60 -5.18 1.10 -14.58
C SER A 60 -5.08 0.23 -13.33
N GLN A 61 -5.17 -1.08 -13.50
CA GLN A 61 -5.15 -2.04 -12.42
C GLN A 61 -3.98 -2.99 -12.60
N PHE A 62 -3.28 -3.27 -11.52
CA PHE A 62 -2.24 -4.29 -11.43
C PHE A 62 -2.59 -5.23 -10.27
N ALA A 63 -2.58 -6.53 -10.50
CA ALA A 63 -2.92 -7.53 -9.50
C ALA A 63 -1.72 -8.44 -9.25
N ILE A 64 -1.51 -8.80 -7.99
CA ILE A 64 -0.50 -9.76 -7.53
C ILE A 64 -1.24 -10.83 -6.74
N ASN A 65 -1.18 -12.07 -7.19
CA ASN A 65 -1.80 -13.21 -6.52
C ASN A 65 -0.82 -13.94 -5.59
N GLN A 66 -1.30 -14.91 -4.82
CA GLN A 66 -0.50 -15.71 -3.89
C GLN A 66 0.69 -16.41 -4.56
N ARG A 67 0.54 -16.86 -5.82
CA ARG A 67 1.63 -17.51 -6.56
C ARG A 67 2.76 -16.52 -6.85
N GLU A 68 2.43 -15.32 -7.28
CA GLU A 68 3.40 -14.25 -7.56
C GLU A 68 4.10 -13.77 -6.28
N ILE A 69 3.36 -13.70 -5.16
CA ILE A 69 3.94 -13.45 -3.83
C ILE A 69 4.97 -14.53 -3.50
N ASN A 70 4.66 -15.81 -3.74
CA ASN A 70 5.54 -16.93 -3.46
C ASN A 70 6.75 -17.02 -4.40
N LEU A 71 6.66 -16.49 -5.62
CA LEU A 71 7.75 -16.42 -6.59
C LEU A 71 8.65 -15.19 -6.39
N SER A 72 8.23 -14.27 -5.54
CA SER A 72 9.02 -13.09 -5.20
C SER A 72 10.12 -13.43 -4.18
N GLY A 73 11.35 -13.01 -4.46
CA GLY A 73 12.45 -13.05 -3.49
C GLY A 73 12.25 -12.11 -2.28
N ALA A 74 11.23 -11.25 -2.31
CA ALA A 74 10.93 -10.26 -1.28
C ALA A 74 10.49 -10.90 0.04
N LEU A 75 10.90 -10.32 1.17
CA LEU A 75 10.50 -10.77 2.50
C LEU A 75 9.28 -10.02 3.03
N THR A 76 9.08 -8.76 2.65
CA THR A 76 8.00 -7.89 3.10
C THR A 76 7.04 -7.54 1.96
N ILE A 77 5.83 -7.15 2.30
CA ILE A 77 4.76 -6.87 1.32
C ILE A 77 5.04 -5.60 0.49
N ASP A 78 5.64 -4.59 1.08
CA ASP A 78 6.07 -3.40 0.34
C ASP A 78 7.13 -3.72 -0.73
N ASP A 79 8.05 -4.65 -0.46
CA ASP A 79 9.01 -5.10 -1.45
C ASP A 79 8.33 -5.91 -2.57
N VAL A 80 7.31 -6.72 -2.26
CA VAL A 80 6.48 -7.38 -3.28
C VAL A 80 5.74 -6.34 -4.14
N LEU A 81 5.16 -5.30 -3.53
CA LEU A 81 4.41 -4.24 -4.23
C LEU A 81 5.30 -3.38 -5.16
N ARG A 82 6.62 -3.40 -5.01
CA ARG A 82 7.54 -2.73 -5.94
C ARG A 82 7.49 -3.26 -7.38
N GLN A 83 6.84 -4.40 -7.60
CA GLN A 83 6.54 -4.92 -8.93
C GLN A 83 5.41 -4.13 -9.60
N ALA A 84 4.53 -3.49 -8.82
CA ALA A 84 3.43 -2.71 -9.37
C ALA A 84 3.96 -1.40 -9.99
N PRO A 85 3.52 -1.05 -11.22
CA PRO A 85 3.94 0.17 -11.89
C PRO A 85 3.56 1.39 -11.07
N GLY A 86 4.51 2.29 -10.91
CA GLY A 86 4.31 3.55 -10.20
C GLY A 86 4.23 3.46 -8.68
N PHE A 87 4.30 2.27 -8.08
CA PHE A 87 4.40 2.15 -6.63
C PHE A 87 5.74 2.69 -6.14
N SER A 88 5.69 3.62 -5.22
CA SER A 88 6.87 4.14 -4.54
C SER A 88 6.57 4.49 -3.09
N LEU A 89 7.58 4.38 -2.25
CA LEU A 89 7.56 4.90 -0.88
C LEU A 89 8.25 6.26 -0.85
N PHE A 90 7.93 7.08 0.14
CA PHE A 90 8.50 8.43 0.29
C PHE A 90 10.04 8.42 0.19
N ARG A 91 10.68 7.37 0.71
CA ARG A 91 12.10 7.10 0.46
C ARG A 91 12.25 5.74 -0.22
N ARG A 92 13.37 5.51 -0.91
CA ARG A 92 13.67 4.27 -1.63
C ARG A 92 13.89 3.05 -0.71
N SER A 93 13.81 3.20 0.62
CA SER A 93 14.01 2.14 1.61
C SER A 93 12.75 1.31 1.82
N GLY A 94 12.90 0.03 2.16
CA GLY A 94 11.82 -0.92 2.44
C GLY A 94 11.55 -1.13 3.92
N GLY A 95 10.49 -1.86 4.22
CA GLY A 95 9.98 -2.14 5.56
C GLY A 95 10.96 -2.80 6.52
N LEU A 96 12.06 -3.40 6.04
CA LEU A 96 13.08 -4.05 6.88
C LEU A 96 14.02 -3.08 7.61
N SER A 97 14.30 -1.90 7.01
CA SER A 97 15.29 -0.96 7.54
C SER A 97 14.82 0.48 7.64
N ALA A 98 13.69 0.81 7.01
CA ALA A 98 13.17 2.17 7.00
C ALA A 98 12.48 2.53 8.33
N ASN A 99 12.65 3.78 8.76
CA ASN A 99 11.79 4.33 9.81
C ASN A 99 10.32 4.33 9.32
N PRO A 100 9.35 3.85 10.10
CA PRO A 100 7.94 3.79 9.71
C PRO A 100 7.38 5.12 9.19
N THR A 101 7.80 6.26 9.75
CA THR A 101 7.34 7.59 9.32
C THR A 101 7.79 7.99 7.91
N SER A 102 8.69 7.23 7.29
CA SER A 102 9.10 7.38 5.89
C SER A 102 8.41 6.41 4.93
N GLN A 103 7.41 5.65 5.40
CA GLN A 103 6.69 4.63 4.62
C GLN A 103 5.39 5.17 4.01
N GLY A 104 5.35 6.47 3.68
CA GLY A 104 4.25 7.06 2.91
C GLY A 104 4.22 6.52 1.48
N VAL A 105 3.04 6.16 1.00
CA VAL A 105 2.82 5.52 -0.31
C VAL A 105 2.43 6.56 -1.36
N SER A 106 3.05 6.46 -2.52
CA SER A 106 2.72 7.23 -3.73
C SER A 106 2.53 6.29 -4.90
N LEU A 107 1.58 6.63 -5.78
CA LEU A 107 1.35 5.99 -7.06
C LEU A 107 1.48 7.03 -8.18
N ARG A 108 1.89 6.62 -9.38
CA ARG A 108 2.01 7.49 -10.58
C ARG A 108 2.78 8.80 -10.39
N GLY A 109 3.71 8.84 -9.45
CA GLY A 109 4.57 10.01 -9.27
C GLY A 109 3.86 11.25 -8.72
N VAL A 110 2.72 11.12 -8.04
CA VAL A 110 2.10 12.25 -7.33
C VAL A 110 2.92 12.69 -6.11
N GLY A 111 4.03 12.00 -5.83
CA GLY A 111 4.92 12.25 -4.71
C GLY A 111 4.32 11.78 -3.37
N ALA A 112 5.17 11.72 -2.36
CA ALA A 112 4.78 11.50 -0.97
C ALA A 112 5.74 12.29 -0.07
N ASN A 113 5.33 12.57 1.17
CA ASN A 113 6.14 13.34 2.11
C ASN A 113 6.13 12.73 3.53
N GLY A 114 6.07 11.41 3.63
CA GLY A 114 5.83 10.65 4.85
C GLY A 114 4.35 10.27 4.99
N ALA A 115 3.41 11.18 4.76
CA ALA A 115 1.99 10.88 4.62
C ALA A 115 1.70 10.30 3.23
N SER A 116 0.92 9.23 3.18
CA SER A 116 0.54 8.57 1.91
C SER A 116 -0.41 9.43 1.08
N ARG A 117 -0.27 9.37 -0.23
CA ARG A 117 -1.24 9.82 -1.24
C ARG A 117 -1.99 8.66 -1.89
N ALA A 118 -1.73 7.44 -1.46
CA ALA A 118 -2.51 6.25 -1.77
C ALA A 118 -3.12 5.66 -0.50
N LEU A 119 -4.36 5.18 -0.62
CA LEU A 119 -5.04 4.47 0.46
C LEU A 119 -4.66 2.99 0.39
N VAL A 120 -4.25 2.42 1.52
CA VAL A 120 -3.97 0.99 1.64
C VAL A 120 -5.04 0.35 2.49
N LEU A 121 -5.69 -0.66 1.95
CA LEU A 121 -6.79 -1.39 2.59
C LEU A 121 -6.41 -2.84 2.84
N LEU A 122 -6.82 -3.39 3.98
CA LEU A 122 -6.84 -4.82 4.28
C LEU A 122 -8.29 -5.26 4.48
N ASP A 123 -8.83 -6.06 3.56
CA ASP A 123 -10.23 -6.49 3.56
C ASP A 123 -11.24 -5.33 3.72
N GLY A 124 -10.93 -4.18 3.08
CA GLY A 124 -11.75 -2.97 3.12
C GLY A 124 -11.49 -2.03 4.30
N VAL A 125 -10.57 -2.38 5.24
CA VAL A 125 -10.22 -1.54 6.40
C VAL A 125 -8.92 -0.77 6.16
N PRO A 126 -8.86 0.56 6.40
CA PRO A 126 -7.64 1.36 6.20
C PRO A 126 -6.48 0.93 7.09
N LEU A 127 -5.30 0.68 6.49
CA LEU A 127 -4.04 0.36 7.16
C LEU A 127 -3.16 1.57 7.45
N ASN A 128 -3.41 2.69 6.78
CA ASN A 128 -2.65 3.93 6.99
C ASN A 128 -2.74 4.40 8.44
N SER A 129 -1.60 4.75 9.06
CA SER A 129 -1.54 5.28 10.43
C SER A 129 -2.54 6.42 10.62
N PRO A 130 -3.34 6.42 11.70
CA PRO A 130 -4.34 7.45 11.94
C PRO A 130 -3.72 8.84 12.09
N PHE A 131 -2.56 8.96 12.76
CA PHE A 131 -1.92 10.24 13.02
C PHE A 131 -1.12 10.78 11.85
N GLY A 132 -0.33 9.91 11.17
CA GLY A 132 0.66 10.34 10.20
C GLY A 132 0.44 9.87 8.75
N GLY A 133 -0.43 8.89 8.52
CA GLY A 133 -0.77 8.41 7.18
C GLY A 133 0.25 7.47 6.52
N TRP A 134 1.32 7.06 7.21
CA TRP A 134 2.25 6.02 6.73
C TRP A 134 1.70 4.61 6.93
N VAL A 135 2.40 3.58 6.43
CA VAL A 135 1.96 2.18 6.52
C VAL A 135 3.02 1.32 7.20
N TYR A 136 2.62 0.50 8.16
CA TYR A 136 3.47 -0.50 8.80
C TYR A 136 3.37 -1.82 8.03
N TRP A 137 4.27 -2.05 7.07
CA TRP A 137 4.19 -3.17 6.14
C TRP A 137 4.44 -4.54 6.79
N ASN A 138 5.26 -4.59 7.83
CA ASN A 138 5.60 -5.83 8.53
C ASN A 138 4.41 -6.43 9.32
N ARG A 139 3.32 -5.67 9.49
CA ARG A 139 2.08 -6.20 10.12
C ARG A 139 1.28 -7.18 9.25
N LEU A 140 1.73 -7.45 8.03
CA LEU A 140 1.04 -8.27 7.05
C LEU A 140 1.76 -9.61 6.84
N PRO A 141 1.30 -10.73 7.45
CA PRO A 141 1.88 -12.06 7.21
C PRO A 141 1.71 -12.48 5.75
N ARG A 142 2.82 -12.74 5.04
CA ARG A 142 2.80 -13.13 3.61
C ARG A 142 1.88 -14.29 3.30
N VAL A 143 1.93 -15.35 4.13
CA VAL A 143 1.14 -16.58 3.92
C VAL A 143 -0.36 -16.38 4.05
N ASN A 144 -0.79 -15.28 4.71
CA ASN A 144 -2.20 -14.95 4.89
C ASN A 144 -2.76 -14.06 3.77
N ILE A 145 -1.95 -13.60 2.82
CA ILE A 145 -2.41 -12.74 1.72
C ILE A 145 -2.81 -13.62 0.54
N GLU A 146 -4.03 -13.45 0.07
CA GLU A 146 -4.55 -14.09 -1.13
C GLU A 146 -4.18 -13.31 -2.38
N SER A 147 -4.42 -12.00 -2.36
CA SER A 147 -4.13 -11.13 -3.48
C SER A 147 -3.94 -9.67 -3.05
N MET A 148 -3.27 -8.92 -3.90
CA MET A 148 -3.12 -7.47 -3.80
C MET A 148 -3.51 -6.85 -5.13
N GLN A 149 -4.34 -5.81 -5.08
CA GLN A 149 -4.79 -5.08 -6.26
C GLN A 149 -4.38 -3.62 -6.11
N VAL A 150 -3.63 -3.13 -7.08
CA VAL A 150 -3.19 -1.73 -7.14
C VAL A 150 -4.00 -1.03 -8.22
N TYR A 151 -4.81 -0.07 -7.81
CA TYR A 151 -5.59 0.79 -8.71
C TYR A 151 -4.85 2.11 -8.84
N ASN A 152 -4.24 2.32 -10.01
CA ASN A 152 -3.53 3.54 -10.32
C ASN A 152 -4.50 4.65 -10.78
N GLY A 153 -4.18 5.89 -10.39
CA GLY A 153 -5.03 7.05 -10.62
C GLY A 153 -6.05 7.27 -9.50
N ALA A 154 -6.54 8.50 -9.42
CA ALA A 154 -7.42 8.91 -8.34
C ALA A 154 -8.72 8.10 -8.30
N THR A 155 -9.09 7.61 -7.13
CA THR A 155 -10.27 6.79 -6.87
C THR A 155 -11.08 7.30 -5.66
N SER A 156 -11.00 8.61 -5.39
CA SER A 156 -11.74 9.23 -4.29
C SER A 156 -13.27 9.20 -4.48
N ASP A 157 -13.74 8.95 -5.70
CA ASP A 157 -15.16 8.74 -6.01
C ASP A 157 -15.77 7.53 -5.28
N LEU A 158 -14.94 6.53 -4.91
CA LEU A 158 -15.37 5.36 -4.13
C LEU A 158 -14.79 5.37 -2.71
N TYR A 159 -13.50 5.74 -2.57
CA TYR A 159 -12.73 5.53 -1.34
C TYR A 159 -12.43 6.81 -0.55
N GLY A 160 -12.87 7.98 -1.02
CA GLY A 160 -12.74 9.26 -0.32
C GLY A 160 -11.30 9.73 -0.12
N SER A 161 -11.05 10.35 1.04
CA SER A 161 -9.75 10.92 1.38
C SER A 161 -8.66 9.84 1.45
N GLY A 162 -7.48 10.16 0.91
CA GLY A 162 -6.31 9.27 0.87
C GLY A 162 -6.16 8.53 -0.45
N ALA A 163 -7.22 8.38 -1.26
CA ALA A 163 -7.17 7.76 -2.58
C ALA A 163 -6.82 8.75 -3.70
N LEU A 164 -5.96 9.75 -3.41
CA LEU A 164 -5.57 10.80 -4.34
C LEU A 164 -4.76 10.25 -5.52
N GLY A 165 -3.79 9.39 -5.26
CA GLY A 165 -2.95 8.74 -6.29
C GLY A 165 -3.45 7.36 -6.68
N GLY A 166 -4.36 6.77 -5.89
CA GLY A 166 -4.91 5.44 -6.10
C GLY A 166 -5.16 4.68 -4.80
N VAL A 167 -5.48 3.39 -4.95
CA VAL A 167 -5.77 2.47 -3.85
C VAL A 167 -4.96 1.18 -4.00
N ILE A 168 -4.45 0.68 -2.89
CA ILE A 168 -3.89 -0.67 -2.79
C ILE A 168 -4.83 -1.47 -1.89
N ASN A 169 -5.49 -2.45 -2.47
CA ASN A 169 -6.41 -3.31 -1.77
C ASN A 169 -5.77 -4.69 -1.56
N ILE A 170 -5.56 -5.06 -0.30
CA ILE A 170 -4.96 -6.32 0.12
C ILE A 170 -6.05 -7.20 0.67
N ARG A 171 -6.13 -8.42 0.19
CA ARG A 171 -7.08 -9.42 0.65
C ARG A 171 -6.39 -10.52 1.41
N THR A 172 -6.98 -10.89 2.54
CA THR A 172 -6.56 -12.08 3.28
C THR A 172 -7.24 -13.33 2.71
N ARG A 173 -6.60 -14.46 2.92
CA ARG A 173 -7.11 -15.76 2.47
C ARG A 173 -8.40 -16.10 3.18
N ILE A 174 -9.36 -16.59 2.42
CA ILE A 174 -10.56 -17.22 2.95
C ILE A 174 -10.19 -18.67 3.31
N LEU A 175 -10.35 -19.00 4.57
CA LEU A 175 -10.01 -20.34 5.03
C LEU A 175 -11.16 -21.29 4.73
N THR A 176 -10.87 -22.28 3.91
CA THR A 176 -11.68 -23.47 3.72
C THR A 176 -11.40 -24.50 4.83
N ALA A 177 -12.25 -25.50 4.98
CA ALA A 177 -12.18 -26.45 6.07
C ALA A 177 -10.78 -27.07 6.28
N GLY A 178 -10.19 -26.84 7.45
CA GLY A 178 -9.02 -27.58 7.93
C GLY A 178 -7.70 -27.30 7.21
N SER A 179 -7.37 -26.03 6.94
CA SER A 179 -6.10 -25.65 6.31
C SER A 179 -5.10 -25.06 7.30
N LEU A 180 -3.81 -25.34 7.10
CA LEU A 180 -2.70 -24.71 7.79
C LEU A 180 -1.52 -24.53 6.82
N ASP A 181 -1.12 -23.30 6.60
CA ASP A 181 0.07 -22.94 5.83
C ASP A 181 1.11 -22.33 6.77
N VAL A 182 2.35 -22.79 6.69
CA VAL A 182 3.47 -22.29 7.47
C VAL A 182 4.65 -22.03 6.54
N GLU A 183 5.30 -20.86 6.68
CA GLU A 183 6.57 -20.55 6.05
C GLU A 183 7.59 -20.22 7.14
N ALA A 184 8.75 -20.87 7.13
CA ALA A 184 9.88 -20.54 7.99
C ALA A 184 11.14 -20.38 7.16
N SER A 185 11.93 -19.34 7.44
CA SER A 185 13.17 -19.04 6.71
C SER A 185 14.21 -18.40 7.61
N ALA A 186 15.47 -18.64 7.25
CA ALA A 186 16.63 -17.99 7.85
C ALA A 186 17.61 -17.51 6.76
N GLY A 187 18.39 -16.49 7.04
CA GLY A 187 19.30 -15.89 6.07
C GLY A 187 20.47 -15.13 6.68
N ASN A 188 21.22 -14.49 5.81
CA ASN A 188 22.31 -13.61 6.24
C ASN A 188 21.78 -12.38 6.98
N LYS A 189 22.65 -11.51 7.49
CA LYS A 189 22.29 -10.31 8.28
C LYS A 189 21.43 -10.63 9.51
N ALA A 190 21.63 -11.82 10.11
CA ALA A 190 20.81 -12.33 11.22
C ALA A 190 19.30 -12.23 10.94
N THR A 191 18.91 -12.57 9.72
CA THR A 191 17.51 -12.52 9.29
C THR A 191 16.84 -13.86 9.55
N GLY A 192 15.69 -13.84 10.20
CA GLY A 192 14.80 -14.98 10.41
C GLY A 192 13.33 -14.54 10.33
N ALA A 193 12.51 -15.35 9.69
CA ALA A 193 11.08 -15.10 9.61
C ALA A 193 10.31 -16.41 9.68
N THR A 194 9.23 -16.38 10.44
CA THR A 194 8.23 -17.47 10.47
C THR A 194 6.86 -16.84 10.35
N SER A 195 6.04 -17.35 9.45
CA SER A 195 4.66 -16.92 9.29
C SER A 195 3.73 -18.12 9.13
N PHE A 196 2.51 -17.99 9.60
CA PHE A 196 1.50 -19.02 9.50
C PHE A 196 0.11 -18.44 9.24
N SER A 197 -0.73 -19.21 8.60
CA SER A 197 -2.16 -18.93 8.42
C SER A 197 -2.91 -20.25 8.40
N GLY A 198 -3.94 -20.39 9.22
CA GLY A 198 -4.70 -21.61 9.31
C GLY A 198 -6.09 -21.39 9.89
N GLY A 199 -6.98 -22.37 9.70
CA GLY A 199 -8.32 -22.29 10.26
C GLY A 199 -9.12 -23.55 10.08
N LYS A 200 -10.28 -23.55 10.73
CA LYS A 200 -11.20 -24.68 10.73
C LYS A 200 -12.65 -24.21 10.75
N LEU A 201 -13.51 -24.94 10.03
CA LEU A 201 -14.96 -24.74 10.05
C LEU A 201 -15.62 -25.75 11.00
N PHE A 202 -16.61 -25.27 11.75
CA PHE A 202 -17.44 -26.05 12.70
C PHE A 202 -18.92 -25.74 12.41
N GLY A 203 -19.53 -26.51 11.53
CA GLY A 203 -20.88 -26.19 11.03
C GLY A 203 -20.88 -24.82 10.35
N ASN A 204 -21.68 -23.90 10.86
CA ASN A 204 -21.79 -22.51 10.33
C ASN A 204 -20.73 -21.53 10.90
N TRP A 205 -19.87 -21.98 11.78
CA TRP A 205 -18.82 -21.18 12.39
C TRP A 205 -17.45 -21.51 11.81
N GLY A 206 -16.58 -20.51 11.71
CA GLY A 206 -15.19 -20.67 11.33
C GLY A 206 -14.28 -19.93 12.30
N ILE A 207 -13.13 -20.52 12.60
CA ILE A 207 -12.04 -19.86 13.32
C ILE A 207 -10.82 -19.86 12.41
N ALA A 208 -10.22 -18.69 12.24
CA ALA A 208 -8.99 -18.47 11.51
C ALA A 208 -7.95 -17.81 12.38
N VAL A 209 -6.69 -18.23 12.25
CA VAL A 209 -5.55 -17.62 12.93
C VAL A 209 -4.45 -17.36 11.92
N ALA A 210 -3.81 -16.19 11.99
CA ALA A 210 -2.65 -15.86 11.19
C ALA A 210 -1.64 -15.11 12.03
N GLY A 211 -0.35 -15.28 11.75
CA GLY A 211 0.69 -14.57 12.47
C GLY A 211 2.03 -14.63 11.76
N GLN A 212 2.92 -13.76 12.21
CA GLN A 212 4.30 -13.67 11.74
C GLN A 212 5.20 -13.20 12.87
N ALA A 213 6.36 -13.81 12.98
CA ALA A 213 7.52 -13.30 13.70
C ALA A 213 8.65 -13.07 12.70
N LEU A 214 9.21 -11.87 12.68
CA LEU A 214 10.30 -11.49 11.79
C LEU A 214 11.37 -10.77 12.58
N ARG A 215 12.64 -11.08 12.29
CA ARG A 215 13.79 -10.36 12.82
C ARG A 215 14.85 -10.23 11.74
N THR A 216 15.50 -9.07 11.68
CA THR A 216 16.72 -8.86 10.90
C THR A 216 17.69 -7.97 11.65
N GLY A 217 18.97 -8.30 11.62
CA GLY A 217 20.03 -7.42 12.11
C GLY A 217 20.25 -6.22 11.19
N GLY A 218 19.77 -6.30 9.94
CA GLY A 218 19.85 -5.24 8.97
C GLY A 218 21.27 -4.94 8.49
N TYR A 219 21.52 -3.69 8.14
CA TYR A 219 22.80 -3.22 7.62
C TYR A 219 23.04 -1.75 7.99
N VAL A 220 24.32 -1.30 7.94
CA VAL A 220 24.67 0.10 8.19
C VAL A 220 24.24 0.95 7.00
N LEU A 221 23.38 1.94 7.25
CA LEU A 221 22.78 2.78 6.21
C LEU A 221 23.77 3.77 5.60
N VAL A 222 24.77 4.23 6.37
CA VAL A 222 25.77 5.20 5.94
C VAL A 222 26.86 4.51 5.10
N PRO A 223 27.30 5.07 3.96
CA PRO A 223 28.40 4.54 3.17
C PRO A 223 29.70 4.40 3.99
N GLU A 224 30.50 3.41 3.66
CA GLU A 224 31.68 3.03 4.42
C GLU A 224 32.69 4.16 4.65
N ASN A 225 32.87 5.01 3.62
CA ASN A 225 33.74 6.18 3.65
C ASN A 225 33.22 7.39 4.42
N GLN A 226 31.98 7.32 4.96
CA GLN A 226 31.34 8.39 5.74
C GLN A 226 30.91 7.92 7.13
N ARG A 227 31.24 6.68 7.51
CA ARG A 227 30.89 6.12 8.82
C ARG A 227 31.81 6.62 9.91
N GLY A 228 31.21 6.82 11.10
CA GLY A 228 31.91 6.99 12.35
C GLY A 228 31.47 5.97 13.40
N ALA A 229 31.94 6.14 14.63
CA ALA A 229 31.70 5.20 15.73
C ALA A 229 30.20 5.05 16.10
N VAL A 230 29.37 6.04 15.81
CA VAL A 230 27.94 5.98 16.13
C VAL A 230 27.13 5.12 15.16
N ASP A 231 27.66 4.80 13.96
CA ASP A 231 26.93 4.12 12.92
C ASP A 231 26.80 2.63 13.18
N THR A 232 25.57 2.20 13.35
CA THR A 232 25.21 0.79 13.59
C THR A 232 24.25 0.28 12.53
N ALA A 233 24.01 -1.02 12.50
CA ALA A 233 23.06 -1.60 11.57
C ALA A 233 21.61 -1.18 11.91
N ALA A 234 20.86 -0.78 10.88
CA ALA A 234 19.43 -0.55 10.96
C ALA A 234 18.69 -1.86 10.70
N GLY A 235 17.92 -2.31 11.67
CA GLY A 235 17.20 -3.57 11.61
C GLY A 235 15.91 -3.53 12.42
N THR A 236 15.11 -4.59 12.30
CA THR A 236 13.80 -4.69 12.96
C THR A 236 13.59 -6.07 13.59
N ALA A 237 12.76 -6.10 14.62
CA ALA A 237 12.12 -7.31 15.14
C ALA A 237 10.64 -7.02 15.34
N ASP A 238 9.78 -7.85 14.77
CA ASP A 238 8.34 -7.67 14.86
C ASP A 238 7.61 -8.98 15.12
N LEU A 239 6.43 -8.84 15.70
CA LEU A 239 5.46 -9.90 15.94
C LEU A 239 4.08 -9.37 15.57
N THR A 240 3.38 -10.09 14.70
CA THR A 240 1.98 -9.82 14.36
C THR A 240 1.14 -11.06 14.52
N GLY A 241 -0.11 -10.88 14.91
CA GLY A 241 -1.06 -11.96 15.03
C GLY A 241 -2.50 -11.47 14.86
N SER A 242 -3.35 -12.33 14.33
CA SER A 242 -4.78 -12.08 14.23
C SER A 242 -5.59 -13.37 14.46
N ILE A 243 -6.76 -13.19 15.06
CA ILE A 243 -7.78 -14.23 15.21
C ILE A 243 -9.05 -13.70 14.55
N THR A 244 -9.63 -14.50 13.68
CA THR A 244 -10.91 -14.18 13.01
C THR A 244 -11.92 -15.25 13.37
N LEU A 245 -13.02 -14.86 13.97
CA LEU A 245 -14.22 -15.66 14.15
C LEU A 245 -15.19 -15.31 13.02
N SER A 246 -15.70 -16.29 12.32
CA SER A 246 -16.64 -16.09 11.22
C SER A 246 -17.89 -16.94 11.38
N ARG A 247 -18.99 -16.50 10.78
CA ARG A 247 -20.26 -17.21 10.79
C ARG A 247 -20.96 -17.09 9.44
N ALA A 248 -21.37 -18.21 8.88
CA ALA A 248 -22.29 -18.23 7.76
C ALA A 248 -23.71 -17.86 8.23
N LEU A 249 -24.33 -16.85 7.59
CA LEU A 249 -25.67 -16.35 7.86
C LEU A 249 -26.63 -16.88 6.77
N GLY A 250 -26.88 -18.19 6.80
CA GLY A 250 -27.56 -18.87 5.71
C GLY A 250 -26.69 -19.01 4.45
N PRO A 251 -27.30 -19.31 3.28
CA PRO A 251 -26.56 -19.56 2.05
C PRO A 251 -25.96 -18.29 1.40
N ASN A 252 -26.44 -17.12 1.78
CA ASN A 252 -26.15 -15.87 1.09
C ASN A 252 -25.48 -14.81 1.97
N GLY A 253 -25.18 -15.14 3.22
CA GLY A 253 -24.64 -14.18 4.16
C GLY A 253 -23.41 -14.70 4.91
N HIS A 254 -22.53 -13.79 5.26
CA HIS A 254 -21.33 -14.06 6.05
C HIS A 254 -21.06 -12.89 7.00
N ALA A 255 -20.72 -13.21 8.23
CA ALA A 255 -20.25 -12.21 9.21
C ALA A 255 -18.90 -12.65 9.80
N PHE A 256 -18.07 -11.69 10.17
CA PHE A 256 -16.81 -11.97 10.84
C PHE A 256 -16.49 -10.94 11.91
N LEU A 257 -15.72 -11.36 12.88
CA LEU A 257 -15.07 -10.53 13.89
C LEU A 257 -13.58 -10.88 13.86
N ARG A 258 -12.71 -9.89 13.65
CA ARG A 258 -11.26 -10.04 13.67
C ARG A 258 -10.66 -9.20 14.77
N LEU A 259 -9.78 -9.80 15.54
CA LEU A 259 -8.89 -9.15 16.50
C LEU A 259 -7.46 -9.24 15.95
N GLY A 260 -6.75 -8.12 15.92
CA GLY A 260 -5.37 -8.04 15.45
C GLY A 260 -4.46 -7.36 16.45
N SER A 261 -3.20 -7.81 16.50
CA SER A 261 -2.14 -7.22 17.29
C SER A 261 -0.83 -7.18 16.49
N PHE A 262 -0.09 -6.10 16.64
CA PHE A 262 1.23 -5.92 16.04
C PHE A 262 2.15 -5.20 17.02
N GLY A 263 3.37 -5.73 17.18
CA GLY A 263 4.45 -5.12 17.94
C GLY A 263 5.72 -5.11 17.12
N GLU A 264 6.43 -3.98 17.10
CA GLU A 264 7.67 -3.81 16.35
C GLU A 264 8.69 -3.03 17.18
N SER A 265 9.98 -3.45 17.12
CA SER A 265 11.10 -2.74 17.71
C SER A 265 12.19 -2.56 16.65
N ARG A 266 12.70 -1.34 16.48
CA ARG A 266 13.66 -0.98 15.42
C ARG A 266 14.87 -0.26 15.94
N LYS A 267 16.01 -0.54 15.29
CA LYS A 267 17.22 0.28 15.32
C LYS A 267 17.30 1.05 14.00
N ASN A 268 17.49 2.37 14.08
CA ASN A 268 17.45 3.26 12.90
C ASN A 268 18.84 3.70 12.43
N GLY A 269 19.88 2.91 12.72
CA GLY A 269 21.22 3.14 12.21
C GLY A 269 22.20 3.79 13.18
N THR A 270 21.76 4.14 14.40
CA THR A 270 22.63 4.57 15.51
C THR A 270 22.21 3.93 16.83
N LEU A 271 23.00 4.09 17.88
CA LEU A 271 22.69 3.50 19.19
C LEU A 271 21.48 4.18 19.88
N VAL A 272 21.30 5.47 19.68
CA VAL A 272 20.24 6.27 20.32
C VAL A 272 18.95 6.28 19.49
N GLN A 273 19.06 6.25 18.15
CA GLN A 273 17.89 6.31 17.27
C GLN A 273 17.19 4.95 17.19
N ILE A 274 16.26 4.76 18.07
CA ILE A 274 15.41 3.56 18.14
C ILE A 274 13.95 3.96 18.10
N ASN A 275 13.09 3.05 17.67
CA ASN A 275 11.65 3.19 17.82
C ASN A 275 10.99 1.86 18.16
N ASP A 276 9.82 1.93 18.75
CA ASP A 276 8.91 0.82 18.95
C ASP A 276 7.47 1.22 18.60
N THR A 277 6.72 0.26 18.10
CA THR A 277 5.32 0.43 17.70
C THR A 277 4.48 -0.68 18.30
N ARG A 278 3.31 -0.34 18.81
CA ARG A 278 2.28 -1.31 19.20
C ARG A 278 0.95 -0.90 18.59
N ILE A 279 0.31 -1.82 17.90
CA ILE A 279 -0.99 -1.60 17.28
C ILE A 279 -1.91 -2.74 17.68
N TRP A 280 -3.15 -2.40 18.03
CA TRP A 280 -4.24 -3.33 18.15
C TRP A 280 -5.36 -2.92 17.19
N SER A 281 -6.13 -3.88 16.70
CA SER A 281 -7.28 -3.63 15.83
C SER A 281 -8.43 -4.56 16.16
N LEU A 282 -9.63 -4.04 15.94
CA LEU A 282 -10.90 -4.76 16.00
C LEU A 282 -11.65 -4.45 14.71
N ASP A 283 -11.97 -5.48 13.93
CA ASP A 283 -12.71 -5.35 12.68
C ASP A 283 -13.93 -6.28 12.74
N LEU A 284 -15.10 -5.73 12.48
CA LEU A 284 -16.35 -6.45 12.33
C LEU A 284 -16.89 -6.21 10.93
N GLY A 285 -17.28 -7.27 10.24
CA GLY A 285 -17.85 -7.17 8.91
C GLY A 285 -19.00 -8.12 8.71
N THR A 286 -19.91 -7.72 7.83
CA THR A 286 -20.95 -8.61 7.30
C THR A 286 -21.14 -8.33 5.82
N ASP A 287 -21.31 -9.40 5.07
CA ASP A 287 -21.62 -9.38 3.65
C ASP A 287 -22.86 -10.24 3.43
N TRP A 288 -23.81 -9.74 2.66
CA TRP A 288 -25.06 -10.43 2.40
C TRP A 288 -25.54 -10.16 0.98
N SER A 289 -25.93 -11.22 0.28
CA SER A 289 -26.44 -11.19 -1.08
C SER A 289 -27.93 -11.53 -1.12
N ASN A 290 -28.69 -10.77 -1.87
CA ASN A 290 -30.08 -11.07 -2.17
C ASN A 290 -30.34 -10.87 -3.67
N ALA A 291 -30.89 -11.88 -4.33
CA ALA A 291 -31.10 -11.82 -5.79
C ALA A 291 -32.01 -10.66 -6.22
N ALA A 292 -32.97 -10.27 -5.39
CA ALA A 292 -33.91 -9.18 -5.68
C ALA A 292 -33.40 -7.82 -5.20
N ALA A 293 -32.76 -7.76 -4.02
CA ALA A 293 -32.36 -6.52 -3.37
C ALA A 293 -30.89 -6.11 -3.66
N GLY A 294 -30.06 -7.03 -4.13
CA GLY A 294 -28.65 -6.81 -4.39
C GLY A 294 -27.72 -7.28 -3.27
N ASP A 295 -26.49 -6.85 -3.35
CA ASP A 295 -25.41 -7.20 -2.43
C ASP A 295 -25.17 -6.07 -1.43
N PHE A 296 -25.00 -6.40 -0.16
CA PHE A 296 -24.77 -5.48 0.95
C PHE A 296 -23.45 -5.83 1.64
N SER A 297 -22.66 -4.82 1.94
CA SER A 297 -21.45 -4.96 2.72
C SER A 297 -21.44 -3.92 3.83
N PHE A 298 -21.13 -4.34 5.05
CA PHE A 298 -20.97 -3.46 6.19
C PHE A 298 -19.64 -3.76 6.89
N ARG A 299 -18.92 -2.72 7.27
CA ARG A 299 -17.69 -2.78 8.04
C ARG A 299 -17.78 -1.81 9.21
N LEU A 300 -17.37 -2.27 10.39
CA LEU A 300 -17.12 -1.46 11.58
C LEU A 300 -15.73 -1.80 12.06
N TYR A 301 -14.89 -0.80 12.25
CA TYR A 301 -13.50 -1.02 12.63
C TYR A 301 -13.01 -0.02 13.66
N GLY A 302 -12.02 -0.44 14.45
CA GLY A 302 -11.31 0.39 15.39
C GLY A 302 -9.86 -0.05 15.53
N SER A 303 -8.97 0.91 15.72
CA SER A 303 -7.58 0.60 16.05
C SER A 303 -6.96 1.64 16.96
N GLY A 304 -6.00 1.18 17.78
CA GLY A 304 -5.12 2.03 18.56
C GLY A 304 -3.67 1.76 18.21
N GLU A 305 -2.90 2.82 18.11
CA GLU A 305 -1.48 2.82 17.80
C GLU A 305 -0.74 3.59 18.88
N ASN A 306 0.38 3.05 19.36
CA ASN A 306 1.33 3.76 20.20
C ASN A 306 2.71 3.63 19.56
N PHE A 307 3.21 4.72 19.00
CA PHE A 307 4.51 4.79 18.35
C PHE A 307 5.45 5.64 19.20
N ASN A 308 6.57 5.04 19.65
CA ASN A 308 7.61 5.70 20.41
C ASN A 308 8.88 5.80 19.60
N GLN A 309 9.59 6.91 19.70
CA GLN A 309 10.83 7.14 18.98
C GLN A 309 11.80 8.03 19.75
N ASN A 310 13.09 7.71 19.69
CA ASN A 310 14.16 8.58 20.11
C ASN A 310 14.80 9.28 18.91
N PHE A 311 15.09 10.56 19.03
CA PHE A 311 15.87 11.35 18.10
C PHE A 311 17.19 11.76 18.74
N SER A 312 18.23 11.90 17.94
CA SER A 312 19.55 12.32 18.37
C SER A 312 20.16 13.36 17.45
N ALA A 313 21.08 14.12 17.98
CA ALA A 313 22.05 14.89 17.22
C ALA A 313 23.33 14.05 17.09
N VAL A 314 23.75 13.82 15.86
CA VAL A 314 25.01 13.15 15.52
C VAL A 314 26.02 14.22 15.14
N ALA A 315 27.22 14.17 15.68
CA ALA A 315 28.32 15.06 15.33
C ALA A 315 28.71 14.92 13.83
N ALA A 316 29.29 15.94 13.25
CA ALA A 316 29.61 15.97 11.81
C ALA A 316 30.60 14.86 11.39
N ASP A 317 31.55 14.52 12.28
CA ASP A 317 32.50 13.42 12.14
C ASP A 317 31.89 12.04 12.44
N ARG A 318 30.64 11.99 12.94
CA ARG A 318 29.91 10.79 13.34
C ARG A 318 30.59 9.96 14.47
N GLU A 319 31.43 10.60 15.26
CA GLU A 319 32.11 9.94 16.39
C GLU A 319 31.31 10.01 17.69
N SER A 320 30.34 10.95 17.79
CA SER A 320 29.53 11.13 18.98
C SER A 320 28.06 11.37 18.65
N GLU A 321 27.20 10.99 19.58
CA GLU A 321 25.74 11.11 19.46
C GLU A 321 25.15 11.53 20.80
N SER A 322 24.18 12.45 20.79
CA SER A 322 23.44 12.88 21.97
C SER A 322 21.95 12.83 21.74
N LEU A 323 21.19 12.37 22.74
CA LEU A 323 19.73 12.36 22.72
C LEU A 323 19.20 13.79 22.67
N THR A 324 18.33 14.08 21.68
CA THR A 324 17.67 15.40 21.53
C THR A 324 16.20 15.37 21.85
N ASN A 325 15.53 14.22 21.61
CA ASN A 325 14.09 14.13 21.81
C ASN A 325 13.67 12.68 22.09
N ARG A 326 12.76 12.49 23.06
CA ARG A 326 11.95 11.27 23.21
C ARG A 326 10.52 11.60 22.87
N GLN A 327 9.97 10.84 21.94
CA GLN A 327 8.63 11.03 21.42
C GLN A 327 7.74 9.83 21.73
N ARG A 328 6.48 10.11 22.05
CA ARG A 328 5.40 9.14 22.12
C ARG A 328 4.20 9.66 21.35
N ASN A 329 3.71 8.87 20.38
CA ASN A 329 2.56 9.19 19.54
C ASN A 329 1.42 8.18 19.78
N PRO A 330 0.57 8.38 20.79
CA PRO A 330 -0.68 7.63 20.88
C PRO A 330 -1.67 8.16 19.83
N SER A 331 -2.25 7.26 19.06
CA SER A 331 -3.31 7.59 18.13
C SER A 331 -4.35 6.49 18.05
N GLN A 332 -5.55 6.84 17.66
CA GLN A 332 -6.67 5.92 17.53
C GLN A 332 -7.61 6.33 16.41
N GLN A 333 -8.26 5.35 15.85
CA GLN A 333 -9.34 5.55 14.89
C GLN A 333 -10.49 4.61 15.18
N ALA A 334 -11.68 5.07 14.82
CA ALA A 334 -12.87 4.25 14.68
C ALA A 334 -13.59 4.65 13.40
N GLY A 335 -14.18 3.71 12.71
CA GLY A 335 -14.90 4.00 11.48
C GLY A 335 -15.87 2.92 11.11
N PHE A 336 -16.76 3.28 10.21
CA PHE A 336 -17.73 2.37 9.61
C PHE A 336 -17.81 2.66 8.11
N ALA A 337 -18.17 1.62 7.33
CA ALA A 337 -18.49 1.74 5.92
C ALA A 337 -19.67 0.82 5.59
N PHE A 338 -20.59 1.34 4.82
CA PHE A 338 -21.72 0.60 4.25
C PHE A 338 -21.69 0.74 2.74
N GLN A 339 -21.90 -0.35 2.04
CA GLN A 339 -21.98 -0.37 0.59
C GLN A 339 -23.14 -1.28 0.17
N TRP A 340 -23.88 -0.83 -0.80
CA TRP A 340 -24.90 -1.57 -1.51
C TRP A 340 -24.57 -1.61 -2.99
N ARG A 341 -24.79 -2.76 -3.64
CA ARG A 341 -24.62 -2.95 -5.08
C ARG A 341 -25.79 -3.77 -5.62
N ARG A 342 -26.28 -3.40 -6.79
CA ARG A 342 -27.31 -4.15 -7.49
C ARG A 342 -27.02 -4.17 -8.99
N SER A 343 -27.08 -5.36 -9.58
CA SER A 343 -27.10 -5.53 -11.04
C SER A 343 -28.55 -5.62 -11.52
N ILE A 344 -28.85 -4.91 -12.61
CA ILE A 344 -30.17 -4.90 -13.26
C ILE A 344 -29.97 -5.53 -14.63
N GLY A 345 -30.35 -6.81 -14.75
CA GLY A 345 -29.99 -7.63 -15.92
C GLY A 345 -28.49 -7.62 -16.17
N ASP A 346 -28.09 -7.76 -17.42
CA ASP A 346 -26.67 -7.74 -17.85
C ASP A 346 -26.23 -6.36 -18.33
N TYR A 347 -27.10 -5.33 -18.20
CA TYR A 347 -26.87 -4.02 -18.82
C TYR A 347 -26.59 -2.89 -17.83
N GLN A 348 -26.89 -3.04 -16.53
CA GLN A 348 -26.67 -1.97 -15.56
C GLN A 348 -26.20 -2.51 -14.21
N SER A 349 -25.27 -1.80 -13.58
CA SER A 349 -24.81 -2.08 -12.21
C SER A 349 -24.75 -0.77 -11.42
N ILE A 350 -25.56 -0.67 -10.39
CA ILE A 350 -25.62 0.48 -9.49
C ILE A 350 -24.91 0.12 -8.19
N SER A 351 -24.13 1.04 -7.66
CA SER A 351 -23.57 0.94 -6.31
C SER A 351 -23.71 2.25 -5.57
N ALA A 352 -24.01 2.18 -4.28
CA ALA A 352 -24.08 3.36 -3.42
C ALA A 352 -23.58 2.99 -2.02
N GLY A 353 -23.13 3.97 -1.27
CA GLY A 353 -22.67 3.73 0.09
C GLY A 353 -22.33 4.99 0.84
N PHE A 354 -22.01 4.78 2.10
CA PHE A 354 -21.57 5.85 2.99
C PHE A 354 -20.54 5.31 3.98
N GLU A 355 -19.67 6.19 4.42
CA GLU A 355 -18.66 5.86 5.44
C GLU A 355 -18.44 7.02 6.40
N GLY A 356 -18.03 6.69 7.61
CA GLY A 356 -17.61 7.66 8.61
C GLY A 356 -16.34 7.24 9.31
N ARG A 357 -15.50 8.21 9.66
CA ARG A 357 -14.24 7.96 10.36
C ARG A 357 -13.98 9.05 11.40
N ASP A 358 -13.53 8.65 12.59
CA ASP A 358 -13.05 9.50 13.68
C ASP A 358 -11.60 9.13 13.97
N VAL A 359 -10.71 10.08 13.85
CA VAL A 359 -9.28 9.95 14.14
C VAL A 359 -8.89 10.91 15.24
N ARG A 360 -8.11 10.44 16.22
CA ARG A 360 -7.51 11.23 17.27
C ARG A 360 -6.06 10.83 17.44
N GLY A 361 -5.21 11.79 17.73
CA GLY A 361 -3.81 11.50 18.02
C GLY A 361 -3.03 12.74 18.38
N HIS A 362 -1.96 12.53 19.11
CA HIS A 362 -1.02 13.57 19.46
C HIS A 362 0.41 13.04 19.52
N SER A 363 1.36 13.95 19.55
CA SER A 363 2.78 13.71 19.75
C SER A 363 3.22 14.37 21.03
N ALA A 364 3.48 13.57 22.07
CA ALA A 364 4.07 14.05 23.32
C ALA A 364 5.59 13.84 23.26
N GLU A 365 6.35 14.92 23.41
CA GLU A 365 7.79 14.94 23.22
C GLU A 365 8.50 15.57 24.44
N THR A 366 9.58 14.92 24.89
CA THR A 366 10.51 15.49 25.87
C THR A 366 11.79 15.85 25.15
N THR A 367 12.14 17.14 25.12
CA THR A 367 13.35 17.63 24.45
C THR A 367 14.53 17.71 25.39
N PHE A 368 15.73 17.43 24.88
CA PHE A 368 16.98 17.37 25.65
C PHE A 368 18.05 18.25 25.01
N ASN A 369 18.93 18.78 25.87
CA ASN A 369 20.21 19.34 25.48
C ASN A 369 21.27 18.90 26.53
N ASN A 370 22.35 18.31 26.09
CA ASN A 370 23.40 17.73 26.97
C ASN A 370 22.80 16.89 28.11
N SER A 371 21.91 15.95 27.76
CA SER A 371 21.20 15.04 28.68
C SER A 371 20.27 15.71 29.68
N ARG A 372 20.10 17.03 29.65
CA ARG A 372 19.14 17.76 30.51
C ARG A 372 17.85 18.00 29.73
N ILE A 373 16.72 17.86 30.43
CA ILE A 373 15.41 18.19 29.85
C ILE A 373 15.34 19.70 29.63
N THR A 374 14.90 20.12 28.47
CA THR A 374 14.76 21.54 28.07
C THR A 374 13.32 21.98 27.92
N ALA A 375 12.44 21.10 27.44
CA ALA A 375 11.01 21.38 27.34
C ALA A 375 10.19 20.07 27.22
N LEU A 376 8.91 20.19 27.56
CA LEU A 376 7.86 19.27 27.15
C LEU A 376 7.11 19.91 25.97
N VAL A 377 6.86 19.12 24.91
CA VAL A 377 6.12 19.55 23.72
C VAL A 377 5.00 18.56 23.49
N ASP A 378 3.78 19.06 23.31
CA ASP A 378 2.64 18.23 22.95
C ASP A 378 1.84 18.89 21.82
N ALA A 379 1.52 18.11 20.77
CA ALA A 379 0.81 18.63 19.61
C ALA A 379 -0.09 17.56 18.99
N GLY A 380 -1.33 17.93 18.69
CA GLY A 380 -2.27 16.97 18.18
C GLY A 380 -3.65 17.54 17.89
N GLY A 381 -4.63 16.64 17.76
CA GLY A 381 -5.99 17.03 17.47
C GLY A 381 -6.90 15.86 17.15
N ARG A 382 -8.05 16.19 16.56
CA ARG A 382 -9.09 15.25 16.14
C ARG A 382 -9.57 15.59 14.73
N GLN A 383 -9.73 14.56 13.89
CA GLN A 383 -10.34 14.68 12.58
C GLN A 383 -11.53 13.74 12.46
N ARG A 384 -12.68 14.25 12.05
CA ARG A 384 -13.88 13.46 11.75
C ARG A 384 -14.25 13.66 10.30
N SER A 385 -14.62 12.58 9.62
CA SER A 385 -15.08 12.61 8.24
C SER A 385 -16.35 11.79 8.06
N LEU A 386 -17.18 12.24 7.11
CA LEU A 386 -18.37 11.53 6.63
C LEU A 386 -18.41 11.69 5.12
N GLY A 387 -18.61 10.59 4.41
CA GLY A 387 -18.69 10.55 2.95
C GLY A 387 -19.87 9.73 2.45
N PHE A 388 -20.48 10.16 1.34
CA PHE A 388 -21.54 9.47 0.62
C PHE A 388 -21.16 9.35 -0.84
N PHE A 389 -21.32 8.17 -1.42
CA PHE A 389 -21.01 7.93 -2.83
C PHE A 389 -22.11 7.16 -3.54
N GLY A 390 -22.15 7.36 -4.86
CA GLY A 390 -22.96 6.58 -5.77
C GLY A 390 -22.25 6.42 -7.10
N ASN A 391 -22.42 5.26 -7.73
CA ASN A 391 -21.87 4.94 -9.03
C ASN A 391 -22.88 4.11 -9.81
N ASP A 392 -23.03 4.42 -11.09
CA ASP A 392 -23.83 3.68 -12.05
C ASP A 392 -22.99 3.32 -13.27
N THR A 393 -22.99 2.03 -13.64
CA THR A 393 -22.31 1.52 -14.83
C THR A 393 -23.35 0.92 -15.76
N VAL A 394 -23.49 1.51 -16.95
CA VAL A 394 -24.41 1.06 -18.00
C VAL A 394 -23.64 0.41 -19.14
N ARG A 395 -24.06 -0.79 -19.51
CA ARG A 395 -23.56 -1.52 -20.67
C ARG A 395 -24.53 -1.37 -21.84
N PHE A 396 -24.02 -0.88 -22.94
CA PHE A 396 -24.76 -0.86 -24.20
C PHE A 396 -23.93 -1.57 -25.28
N ARG A 397 -24.33 -2.79 -25.66
CA ARG A 397 -23.54 -3.66 -26.55
C ARG A 397 -22.11 -3.86 -26.01
N SER A 398 -21.12 -3.36 -26.73
CA SER A 398 -19.69 -3.42 -26.38
C SER A 398 -19.16 -2.15 -25.71
N TRP A 399 -20.05 -1.20 -25.35
CA TRP A 399 -19.73 0.02 -24.62
C TRP A 399 -20.10 -0.13 -23.16
N PHE A 400 -19.25 0.40 -22.28
CA PHE A 400 -19.50 0.53 -20.85
C PHE A 400 -19.33 2.00 -20.46
N PHE A 401 -20.39 2.58 -19.96
CA PHE A 401 -20.42 3.95 -19.46
C PHE A 401 -20.52 3.89 -17.95
N SER A 402 -19.62 4.57 -17.23
CA SER A 402 -19.67 4.63 -15.78
C SER A 402 -19.70 6.08 -15.33
N PHE A 403 -20.63 6.39 -14.42
CA PHE A 403 -20.82 7.70 -13.81
C PHE A 403 -20.79 7.52 -12.31
N GLY A 404 -19.87 8.17 -11.66
CA GLY A 404 -19.71 8.10 -10.21
C GLY A 404 -19.52 9.46 -9.60
N GLY A 405 -19.83 9.56 -8.33
CA GLY A 405 -19.57 10.76 -7.55
C GLY A 405 -19.63 10.51 -6.06
N ARG A 406 -18.86 11.30 -5.33
CA ARG A 406 -18.78 11.25 -3.88
C ARG A 406 -18.73 12.65 -3.30
N VAL A 407 -19.42 12.85 -2.18
CA VAL A 407 -19.33 14.07 -1.37
C VAL A 407 -18.78 13.67 -0.01
N ASP A 408 -17.69 14.33 0.39
CA ASP A 408 -17.07 14.16 1.71
C ASP A 408 -17.09 15.48 2.47
N ARG A 409 -17.35 15.40 3.78
CA ARG A 409 -17.21 16.49 4.72
C ARG A 409 -16.34 16.05 5.88
N TRP A 410 -15.30 16.82 6.21
CA TRP A 410 -14.44 16.56 7.37
C TRP A 410 -14.24 17.80 8.20
N ARG A 411 -14.02 17.58 9.49
CA ARG A 411 -13.76 18.62 10.47
C ARG A 411 -12.50 18.29 11.25
N ASN A 412 -11.54 19.20 11.23
CA ASN A 412 -10.41 19.23 12.15
C ASN A 412 -10.82 20.02 13.38
N SER A 413 -10.65 19.46 14.57
CA SER A 413 -11.09 20.05 15.82
C SER A 413 -10.12 19.72 16.95
N ARG A 414 -10.16 20.54 18.01
CA ARG A 414 -9.28 20.37 19.17
C ARG A 414 -7.80 20.29 18.76
N GLY A 415 -7.40 21.09 17.77
CA GLY A 415 -6.02 21.20 17.34
C GLY A 415 -5.24 22.02 18.34
N PHE A 416 -4.06 21.53 18.76
CA PHE A 416 -3.19 22.23 19.71
C PHE A 416 -1.71 21.97 19.39
N SER A 417 -0.83 22.88 19.88
CA SER A 417 0.63 22.73 19.82
C SER A 417 1.25 23.52 20.98
N ASP A 418 1.57 22.80 22.04
CA ASP A 418 2.02 23.34 23.32
C ASP A 418 3.50 23.07 23.52
N ARG A 419 4.20 24.06 24.07
CA ARG A 419 5.59 23.95 24.50
C ARG A 419 5.75 24.51 25.88
N ILE A 420 6.14 23.69 26.83
CA ILE A 420 6.43 24.07 28.24
C ILE A 420 7.94 23.93 28.46
N PRO A 421 8.72 25.01 28.33
CA PRO A 421 10.15 24.97 28.58
C PRO A 421 10.43 24.85 30.08
N VAL A 422 11.57 24.24 30.44
CA VAL A 422 12.03 24.21 31.86
C VAL A 422 12.38 25.61 32.36
N ILE A 423 12.90 26.46 31.46
CA ILE A 423 13.23 27.86 31.74
C ILE A 423 12.55 28.73 30.68
N GLY A 424 11.76 29.71 31.11
CA GLY A 424 11.02 30.63 30.27
C GLY A 424 9.49 30.41 30.31
N ALA A 425 8.76 31.26 29.60
CA ALA A 425 7.30 31.17 29.55
C ALA A 425 6.81 30.04 28.66
N PRO A 426 5.73 29.34 29.02
CA PRO A 426 5.09 28.35 28.14
C PRO A 426 4.47 29.03 26.90
N SER A 427 4.47 28.32 25.79
CA SER A 427 3.74 28.68 24.57
C SER A 427 2.64 27.65 24.39
N LEU A 428 1.39 28.07 24.59
CA LEU A 428 0.19 27.25 24.47
C LEU A 428 -0.60 27.77 23.26
N ASN A 429 -0.81 26.92 22.28
CA ASN A 429 -1.48 27.31 21.05
C ASN A 429 -2.65 26.36 20.75
N ASP A 430 -3.85 26.89 20.89
CA ASP A 430 -5.07 26.25 20.43
C ASP A 430 -5.44 26.73 19.02
N PHE A 431 -5.80 25.82 18.14
CA PHE A 431 -6.20 26.15 16.78
C PHE A 431 -7.71 26.06 16.61
N THR A 432 -8.26 27.04 15.90
CA THR A 432 -9.70 27.06 15.57
C THR A 432 -10.11 25.85 14.76
N ASP A 433 -11.29 25.33 15.08
CA ASP A 433 -11.90 24.23 14.33
C ASP A 433 -12.13 24.61 12.86
N ARG A 434 -11.82 23.70 11.95
CA ARG A 434 -11.99 23.90 10.51
C ARG A 434 -12.80 22.77 9.91
N THR A 435 -13.76 23.15 9.05
CA THR A 435 -14.56 22.18 8.28
C THR A 435 -14.37 22.45 6.80
N GLU A 436 -14.14 21.40 6.05
CA GLU A 436 -14.00 21.43 4.60
C GLU A 436 -14.90 20.37 3.96
N THR A 437 -15.23 20.58 2.68
CA THR A 437 -16.03 19.65 1.87
C THR A 437 -15.34 19.42 0.54
N ALA A 438 -15.42 18.21 0.00
CA ALA A 438 -14.95 17.86 -1.32
C ALA A 438 -16.03 17.12 -2.10
N PHE A 439 -16.08 17.39 -3.42
CA PHE A 439 -16.86 16.63 -4.39
C PHE A 439 -15.90 15.96 -5.36
N SER A 440 -16.00 14.64 -5.48
CA SER A 440 -15.13 13.78 -6.28
C SER A 440 -15.95 13.04 -7.35
N PRO A 441 -16.22 13.69 -8.51
CA PRO A 441 -16.89 13.03 -9.62
C PRO A 441 -15.94 12.17 -10.43
N ARG A 442 -16.48 11.15 -11.10
CA ARG A 442 -15.81 10.34 -12.11
C ARG A 442 -16.76 10.05 -13.27
N VAL A 443 -16.25 10.17 -14.48
CA VAL A 443 -16.89 9.70 -15.70
C VAL A 443 -15.92 8.80 -16.44
N SER A 444 -16.41 7.68 -16.94
CA SER A 444 -15.57 6.69 -17.57
C SER A 444 -16.27 6.01 -18.74
N LEU A 445 -15.49 5.64 -19.75
CA LEU A 445 -15.94 4.98 -20.95
C LEU A 445 -14.99 3.84 -21.29
N VAL A 446 -15.53 2.65 -21.56
CA VAL A 446 -14.78 1.53 -22.12
C VAL A 446 -15.50 1.02 -23.37
N LYS A 447 -14.78 0.85 -24.44
CA LYS A 447 -15.22 0.18 -25.66
C LYS A 447 -14.43 -1.10 -25.84
N ARG A 448 -15.13 -2.24 -25.92
CA ARG A 448 -14.55 -3.52 -26.31
C ARG A 448 -14.81 -3.75 -27.79
N PHE A 449 -13.77 -4.07 -28.52
CA PHE A 449 -13.82 -4.47 -29.93
C PHE A 449 -13.65 -5.98 -30.05
N ASP A 450 -14.02 -6.51 -31.21
CA ASP A 450 -13.69 -7.88 -31.55
C ASP A 450 -12.15 -8.07 -31.57
N LYS A 451 -11.69 -9.31 -31.49
CA LYS A 451 -10.26 -9.68 -31.46
C LYS A 451 -9.47 -9.21 -30.23
N GLY A 452 -10.16 -9.01 -29.09
CA GLY A 452 -9.52 -8.75 -27.80
C GLY A 452 -8.95 -7.33 -27.63
N ILE A 453 -9.35 -6.38 -28.46
CA ILE A 453 -8.96 -4.97 -28.32
C ILE A 453 -9.95 -4.25 -27.39
N SER A 454 -9.44 -3.39 -26.52
CA SER A 454 -10.25 -2.46 -25.72
C SER A 454 -9.65 -1.06 -25.73
N VAL A 455 -10.50 -0.06 -25.70
CA VAL A 455 -10.10 1.35 -25.51
C VAL A 455 -10.89 1.91 -24.34
N SER A 456 -10.23 2.68 -23.50
CA SER A 456 -10.84 3.28 -22.31
C SER A 456 -10.46 4.75 -22.19
N ALA A 457 -11.36 5.53 -21.60
CA ALA A 457 -11.08 6.91 -21.21
C ALA A 457 -11.76 7.21 -19.88
N SER A 458 -11.14 8.03 -19.03
CA SER A 458 -11.76 8.50 -17.79
C SER A 458 -11.33 9.93 -17.45
N ALA A 459 -12.23 10.66 -16.78
CA ALA A 459 -11.95 11.95 -16.16
C ALA A 459 -12.48 11.94 -14.73
N TYR A 460 -11.72 12.54 -13.80
CA TYR A 460 -12.03 12.44 -12.38
C TYR A 460 -11.47 13.61 -11.57
N ARG A 461 -12.08 13.81 -10.40
CA ARG A 461 -11.52 14.63 -9.32
C ARG A 461 -11.33 13.80 -8.06
N ALA A 462 -10.35 14.18 -7.26
CA ALA A 462 -10.05 13.55 -5.98
C ALA A 462 -9.52 14.57 -4.99
N PHE A 463 -9.44 14.16 -3.72
CA PHE A 463 -8.88 15.00 -2.67
C PHE A 463 -8.12 14.18 -1.62
N ARG A 464 -7.29 14.87 -0.84
CA ARG A 464 -6.67 14.35 0.38
C ARG A 464 -6.70 15.42 1.47
N ALA A 465 -7.33 15.12 2.59
CA ALA A 465 -7.26 15.94 3.78
C ALA A 465 -5.86 15.81 4.42
N PRO A 466 -5.25 16.91 4.91
CA PRO A 466 -4.01 16.84 5.67
C PRO A 466 -4.17 15.97 6.93
N THR A 467 -3.10 15.27 7.30
CA THR A 467 -3.06 14.45 8.53
C THR A 467 -2.86 15.34 9.77
N LEU A 468 -3.20 14.82 10.96
CA LEU A 468 -2.96 15.53 12.23
C LEU A 468 -1.46 15.83 12.44
N ASN A 469 -0.59 14.93 11.99
CA ASN A 469 0.85 15.13 12.01
C ASN A 469 1.29 16.31 11.12
N GLU A 470 0.70 16.46 9.93
CA GLU A 470 1.01 17.58 9.02
C GLU A 470 0.51 18.92 9.56
N LEU A 471 -0.66 18.93 10.19
CA LEU A 471 -1.29 20.14 10.71
C LEU A 471 -0.60 20.70 11.96
N TYR A 472 -0.20 19.83 12.89
CA TYR A 472 0.07 20.31 14.26
C TYR A 472 1.47 19.99 14.78
N ARG A 473 2.16 18.95 14.26
CA ARG A 473 3.44 18.50 14.80
C ARG A 473 4.65 19.09 14.09
N ASN A 474 5.49 19.84 14.81
CA ASN A 474 6.87 20.17 14.39
C ASN A 474 7.79 18.97 14.66
N PHE A 475 8.80 18.76 13.84
CA PHE A 475 9.80 17.71 14.11
C PHE A 475 11.19 18.09 13.60
N ARG A 476 12.21 17.46 14.18
CA ARG A 476 13.61 17.61 13.77
C ARG A 476 14.24 16.25 13.57
N VAL A 477 14.97 16.09 12.48
CA VAL A 477 15.81 14.92 12.17
C VAL A 477 17.20 15.41 11.81
N GLY A 478 18.19 15.17 12.67
CA GLY A 478 19.53 15.71 12.50
C GLY A 478 19.54 17.24 12.47
N ASN A 479 20.08 17.81 11.39
CA ASN A 479 20.10 19.25 11.15
C ASN A 479 18.87 19.78 10.39
N VAL A 480 17.86 18.96 10.12
CA VAL A 480 16.64 19.36 9.41
C VAL A 480 15.48 19.53 10.38
N VAL A 481 14.96 20.74 10.50
CA VAL A 481 13.73 21.08 11.22
C VAL A 481 12.60 21.24 10.21
N THR A 482 11.45 20.60 10.47
CA THR A 482 10.23 20.73 9.66
C THR A 482 9.09 21.24 10.54
N ASN A 483 8.62 22.45 10.24
CA ASN A 483 7.52 23.07 10.95
C ASN A 483 6.17 22.58 10.41
N ALA A 484 5.23 22.36 11.30
CA ALA A 484 3.83 22.11 11.00
C ALA A 484 3.14 23.36 10.44
N ASN A 485 1.93 23.17 9.92
CA ASN A 485 1.11 24.29 9.47
C ASN A 485 -0.37 23.95 9.64
N ALA A 486 -0.99 24.51 10.68
CA ALA A 486 -2.41 24.32 10.98
C ALA A 486 -3.35 24.91 9.91
N ALA A 487 -2.82 25.80 9.04
CA ALA A 487 -3.58 26.42 7.94
C ALA A 487 -3.57 25.59 6.65
N LEU A 488 -2.96 24.40 6.62
CA LEU A 488 -2.97 23.53 5.43
C LEU A 488 -4.39 23.24 4.95
N ARG A 489 -4.62 23.39 3.66
CA ARG A 489 -5.84 23.03 2.95
C ARG A 489 -5.72 21.62 2.37
N ALA A 490 -6.86 21.02 2.06
CA ALA A 490 -6.88 19.73 1.36
C ALA A 490 -6.27 19.83 -0.03
N GLU A 491 -5.47 18.83 -0.38
CA GLU A 491 -4.99 18.64 -1.74
C GLU A 491 -6.16 18.27 -2.66
N ARG A 492 -6.23 18.84 -3.85
CA ARG A 492 -7.29 18.60 -4.84
C ARG A 492 -6.70 18.23 -6.19
N LEU A 493 -7.01 17.03 -6.65
CA LEU A 493 -6.55 16.50 -7.91
C LEU A 493 -7.68 16.57 -8.95
N THR A 494 -7.34 17.03 -10.16
CA THR A 494 -8.13 16.85 -11.37
C THR A 494 -7.28 16.08 -12.37
N GLY A 495 -7.82 15.05 -12.99
CA GLY A 495 -7.05 14.22 -13.90
C GLY A 495 -7.91 13.41 -14.86
N GLY A 496 -7.23 12.71 -15.75
CA GLY A 496 -7.82 11.80 -16.72
C GLY A 496 -6.82 10.82 -17.28
N ASP A 497 -7.36 9.75 -17.84
CA ASP A 497 -6.62 8.65 -18.43
C ASP A 497 -7.23 8.27 -19.79
N VAL A 498 -6.37 7.85 -20.72
CA VAL A 498 -6.77 7.16 -21.95
C VAL A 498 -5.95 5.89 -22.04
N GLY A 499 -6.62 4.76 -22.23
CA GLY A 499 -5.99 3.45 -22.25
C GLY A 499 -6.35 2.62 -23.49
N ILE A 500 -5.43 1.77 -23.89
CA ILE A 500 -5.63 0.72 -24.88
C ILE A 500 -5.19 -0.62 -24.28
N GLY A 501 -6.00 -1.66 -24.47
CA GLY A 501 -5.68 -3.04 -24.11
C GLY A 501 -5.77 -3.95 -25.34
N LEU A 502 -4.88 -4.92 -25.40
CA LEU A 502 -4.88 -5.97 -26.43
C LEU A 502 -4.67 -7.32 -25.77
N GLN A 503 -5.56 -8.26 -26.04
CA GLN A 503 -5.43 -9.66 -25.68
C GLN A 503 -5.44 -10.50 -26.94
N THR A 504 -4.40 -11.30 -27.17
CA THR A 504 -4.21 -12.03 -28.44
C THR A 504 -3.49 -13.36 -28.21
N PHE A 505 -3.25 -14.12 -29.29
CA PHE A 505 -2.63 -15.46 -29.26
C PHE A 505 -3.35 -16.46 -28.34
N GLY A 506 -4.68 -16.48 -28.36
CA GLY A 506 -5.46 -17.36 -27.48
C GLY A 506 -5.25 -17.05 -26.00
N GLU A 507 -5.26 -15.76 -25.66
CA GLU A 507 -5.07 -15.24 -24.30
C GLU A 507 -3.66 -15.44 -23.70
N ARG A 508 -2.67 -15.72 -24.56
CA ARG A 508 -1.28 -15.87 -24.11
C ARG A 508 -0.52 -14.56 -24.03
N LEU A 509 -0.92 -13.54 -24.80
CA LEU A 509 -0.31 -12.21 -24.78
C LEU A 509 -1.35 -11.18 -24.39
N PHE A 510 -1.04 -10.45 -23.33
CA PHE A 510 -1.78 -9.29 -22.87
C PHE A 510 -0.86 -8.07 -22.93
N LEU A 511 -1.31 -7.00 -23.58
CA LEU A 511 -0.63 -5.71 -23.66
C LEU A 511 -1.59 -4.62 -23.20
N ARG A 512 -1.08 -3.66 -22.44
CA ARG A 512 -1.83 -2.48 -22.04
C ARG A 512 -0.94 -1.25 -22.09
N GLY A 513 -1.49 -0.16 -22.60
CA GLY A 513 -0.90 1.16 -22.58
C GLY A 513 -1.89 2.16 -22.01
N ASN A 514 -1.44 3.06 -21.12
CA ASN A 514 -2.23 4.17 -20.60
C ASN A 514 -1.43 5.47 -20.71
N LEU A 515 -2.08 6.51 -21.18
CA LEU A 515 -1.66 7.89 -21.04
C LEU A 515 -2.42 8.50 -19.88
N PHE A 516 -1.75 9.18 -18.98
CA PHE A 516 -2.37 9.86 -17.85
C PHE A 516 -1.92 11.30 -17.71
N TRP A 517 -2.81 12.12 -17.21
CA TRP A 517 -2.56 13.50 -16.83
C TRP A 517 -3.28 13.82 -15.53
N SER A 518 -2.60 14.46 -14.59
CA SER A 518 -3.15 14.86 -13.30
C SER A 518 -2.53 16.18 -12.85
N GLU A 519 -3.34 17.10 -12.39
CA GLU A 519 -2.94 18.34 -11.74
C GLU A 519 -3.45 18.33 -10.29
N ILE A 520 -2.54 18.58 -9.34
CA ILE A 520 -2.86 18.64 -7.91
C ILE A 520 -2.67 20.09 -7.47
N ASN A 521 -3.77 20.73 -7.13
CA ASN A 521 -3.80 22.03 -6.50
C ASN A 521 -3.67 21.89 -4.98
N ASP A 522 -3.05 22.87 -4.34
CA ASP A 522 -2.79 22.89 -2.90
C ASP A 522 -1.98 21.66 -2.41
N SER A 523 -1.08 21.13 -3.25
CA SER A 523 -0.24 19.97 -2.88
C SER A 523 0.60 20.28 -1.64
N VAL A 524 0.53 19.43 -0.62
CA VAL A 524 1.31 19.59 0.61
C VAL A 524 2.74 19.13 0.40
N ALA A 525 3.70 20.04 0.61
CA ALA A 525 5.13 19.76 0.50
C ALA A 525 5.91 20.33 1.68
N ASN A 526 7.10 19.77 1.92
CA ASN A 526 8.09 20.33 2.86
C ASN A 526 8.93 21.36 2.12
N VAL A 527 8.58 22.64 2.23
CA VAL A 527 9.25 23.75 1.55
C VAL A 527 10.43 24.22 2.39
N THR A 528 11.60 24.30 1.78
CA THR A 528 12.81 24.83 2.40
C THR A 528 12.70 26.34 2.53
N LEU A 529 12.74 26.84 3.77
CA LEU A 529 12.70 28.28 4.11
C LEU A 529 14.10 28.87 4.24
N ALA A 530 15.02 28.09 4.83
CA ALA A 530 16.41 28.47 5.01
C ALA A 530 17.29 27.23 5.00
N SER A 531 18.47 27.35 4.44
CA SER A 531 19.45 26.26 4.40
C SER A 531 20.84 26.79 4.74
N THR A 532 21.43 26.24 5.80
CA THR A 532 22.84 26.43 6.17
C THR A 532 23.46 25.05 6.42
N PRO A 533 24.78 24.90 6.43
CA PRO A 533 25.42 23.63 6.76
C PRO A 533 25.01 23.10 8.15
N ALA A 534 24.71 23.99 9.10
CA ALA A 534 24.34 23.64 10.47
C ALA A 534 22.85 23.35 10.65
N LEU A 535 21.97 23.98 9.83
CA LEU A 535 20.53 23.90 10.01
C LEU A 535 19.78 24.11 8.70
N ILE A 536 18.89 23.18 8.37
CA ILE A 536 17.92 23.30 7.28
C ILE A 536 16.54 23.47 7.93
N THR A 537 15.89 24.60 7.69
CA THR A 537 14.53 24.87 8.16
C THR A 537 13.54 24.70 7.03
N ARG A 538 12.56 23.83 7.25
CA ARG A 538 11.44 23.56 6.32
C ARG A 538 10.12 23.86 6.99
N GLN A 539 9.09 24.09 6.20
CA GLN A 539 7.70 24.16 6.66
C GLN A 539 6.81 23.39 5.71
N ARG A 540 5.79 22.74 6.24
CA ARG A 540 4.73 22.17 5.42
C ARG A 540 3.87 23.27 4.85
N GLN A 541 3.81 23.36 3.52
CA GLN A 541 3.04 24.38 2.80
C GLN A 541 2.23 23.75 1.67
N ASN A 542 1.12 24.39 1.33
CA ASN A 542 0.41 24.06 0.11
C ASN A 542 1.12 24.75 -1.07
N LEU A 543 1.68 23.95 -2.00
CA LEU A 543 2.11 24.43 -3.29
C LEU A 543 0.89 24.86 -4.11
N GLY A 544 1.04 25.85 -4.99
CA GLY A 544 -0.06 26.32 -5.82
C GLY A 544 -0.60 25.26 -6.75
N ALA A 545 0.28 24.61 -7.51
CA ALA A 545 -0.08 23.45 -8.35
C ALA A 545 1.15 22.60 -8.68
N ILE A 546 0.97 21.28 -8.71
CA ILE A 546 1.91 20.33 -9.32
C ILE A 546 1.19 19.54 -10.41
N ARG A 547 1.92 19.08 -11.42
CA ARG A 547 1.39 18.24 -12.48
C ARG A 547 2.19 16.94 -12.55
N ALA A 548 1.48 15.82 -12.63
CA ALA A 548 2.03 14.50 -12.96
C ALA A 548 1.37 14.00 -14.25
N ARG A 549 2.17 13.72 -15.28
CA ARG A 549 1.71 13.17 -16.56
C ARG A 549 2.67 12.11 -17.05
N GLY A 550 2.18 11.18 -17.83
CA GLY A 550 3.06 10.12 -18.28
C GLY A 550 2.39 9.00 -19.04
N ILE A 551 3.16 7.92 -19.18
CA ILE A 551 2.78 6.71 -19.92
C ILE A 551 3.03 5.51 -19.00
N GLU A 552 2.05 4.63 -18.89
CA GLU A 552 2.17 3.31 -18.30
C GLU A 552 2.04 2.25 -19.40
N LEU A 553 2.97 1.33 -19.47
CA LEU A 553 2.93 0.17 -20.37
C LEU A 553 3.03 -1.11 -19.54
N SER A 554 2.17 -2.07 -19.82
CA SER A 554 2.15 -3.40 -19.22
C SER A 554 2.14 -4.47 -20.31
N ALA A 555 2.94 -5.50 -20.12
CA ALA A 555 2.95 -6.67 -20.99
C ALA A 555 3.03 -7.95 -20.16
N VAL A 556 2.17 -8.92 -20.44
CA VAL A 556 2.24 -10.26 -19.85
C VAL A 556 2.17 -11.28 -20.99
N MET A 557 3.13 -12.19 -21.03
CA MET A 557 3.22 -13.23 -22.05
C MET A 557 3.42 -14.62 -21.43
N LYS A 558 2.52 -15.54 -21.73
CA LYS A 558 2.67 -16.98 -21.48
C LYS A 558 3.20 -17.63 -22.75
N PHE A 559 4.52 -17.77 -22.85
CA PHE A 559 5.14 -18.21 -24.12
C PHE A 559 5.38 -19.71 -24.20
N ALA A 560 5.36 -20.43 -23.08
CA ALA A 560 5.43 -21.87 -23.00
C ALA A 560 4.53 -22.40 -21.87
N ARG A 561 4.39 -23.73 -21.78
CA ARG A 561 3.42 -24.36 -20.86
C ARG A 561 3.60 -23.95 -19.39
N HIS A 562 4.82 -23.59 -18.97
CA HIS A 562 5.18 -23.31 -17.59
C HIS A 562 5.85 -21.94 -17.40
N TRP A 563 6.07 -21.19 -18.48
CA TRP A 563 6.79 -19.93 -18.44
C TRP A 563 5.87 -18.73 -18.64
N GLU A 564 6.07 -17.72 -17.83
CA GLU A 564 5.42 -16.42 -17.97
C GLU A 564 6.46 -15.30 -17.84
N ILE A 565 6.37 -14.31 -18.70
CA ILE A 565 7.14 -13.06 -18.64
C ILE A 565 6.17 -11.92 -18.45
N ALA A 566 6.44 -11.05 -17.50
CA ALA A 566 5.73 -9.80 -17.29
C ALA A 566 6.70 -8.63 -17.34
N GLY A 567 6.27 -7.51 -17.90
CA GLY A 567 7.05 -6.28 -17.97
C GLY A 567 6.17 -5.07 -17.77
N GLU A 568 6.66 -4.12 -16.98
CA GLU A 568 5.99 -2.87 -16.63
C GLU A 568 6.93 -1.69 -16.85
N TYR A 569 6.46 -0.65 -17.50
CA TYR A 569 7.18 0.59 -17.70
C TYR A 569 6.32 1.78 -17.29
N LEU A 570 6.90 2.69 -16.52
CA LEU A 570 6.30 3.97 -16.18
C LEU A 570 7.25 5.11 -16.57
N LEU A 571 6.78 5.98 -17.45
CA LEU A 571 7.33 7.32 -17.65
C LEU A 571 6.46 8.31 -16.88
N THR A 572 7.08 9.12 -16.01
CA THR A 572 6.38 10.16 -15.23
C THR A 572 7.13 11.49 -15.30
N ASP A 573 6.47 12.53 -15.80
CA ASP A 573 6.89 13.92 -15.70
C ASP A 573 6.09 14.60 -14.58
N SER A 574 6.71 14.73 -13.40
CA SER A 574 6.09 15.35 -12.22
C SER A 574 6.81 16.64 -11.87
N THR A 575 6.14 17.78 -12.06
CA THR A 575 6.72 19.11 -11.95
C THR A 575 5.85 20.06 -11.14
N VAL A 576 6.50 21.00 -10.43
CA VAL A 576 5.83 22.15 -9.80
C VAL A 576 5.44 23.14 -10.89
N LEU A 577 4.13 23.35 -11.09
CA LEU A 577 3.62 24.28 -12.11
C LEU A 577 3.57 25.71 -11.62
N ARG A 578 3.15 25.89 -10.37
CA ARG A 578 2.90 27.21 -9.79
C ARG A 578 3.13 27.19 -8.29
N PHE A 579 3.95 28.12 -7.81
CA PHE A 579 4.12 28.39 -6.38
C PHE A 579 4.43 29.88 -6.16
N PRO A 580 3.39 30.74 -6.04
CA PRO A 580 3.58 32.20 -5.95
C PRO A 580 4.43 32.65 -4.76
N ALA A 581 4.45 31.88 -3.66
CA ALA A 581 5.25 32.18 -2.46
C ALA A 581 6.76 32.00 -2.70
N ASN A 582 7.15 31.12 -3.64
CA ASN A 582 8.55 30.92 -4.04
C ASN A 582 8.62 30.44 -5.49
N ARG A 583 8.67 31.37 -6.43
CA ARG A 583 8.70 31.08 -7.86
C ARG A 583 9.95 30.33 -8.33
N SER A 584 11.04 30.30 -7.53
CA SER A 584 12.24 29.55 -7.89
C SER A 584 12.02 28.03 -7.91
N LEU A 585 10.94 27.54 -7.30
CA LEU A 585 10.55 26.13 -7.36
C LEU A 585 9.69 25.79 -8.58
N GLU A 586 9.18 26.78 -9.31
CA GLU A 586 8.37 26.54 -10.52
C GLU A 586 9.22 25.92 -11.63
N GLY A 587 8.72 24.87 -12.25
CA GLY A 587 9.43 24.08 -13.25
C GLY A 587 10.33 22.97 -12.70
N LEU A 588 10.61 22.95 -11.38
CA LEU A 588 11.41 21.91 -10.76
C LEU A 588 10.63 20.59 -10.63
N LEU A 589 11.37 19.49 -10.58
CA LEU A 589 10.80 18.15 -10.39
C LEU A 589 10.33 17.95 -8.95
N VAL A 590 9.22 17.26 -8.79
CA VAL A 590 8.74 16.84 -7.47
C VAL A 590 9.75 15.87 -6.85
N PRO A 591 10.19 16.11 -5.59
CA PRO A 591 11.14 15.24 -4.90
C PRO A 591 10.69 13.79 -4.80
N GLN A 592 11.66 12.87 -4.83
CA GLN A 592 11.46 11.42 -4.66
C GLN A 592 10.59 10.78 -5.77
N VAL A 593 10.43 11.44 -6.93
CA VAL A 593 9.74 10.92 -8.09
C VAL A 593 10.73 10.65 -9.22
N PRO A 594 11.02 9.39 -9.56
CA PRO A 594 11.85 9.06 -10.71
C PRO A 594 11.07 9.24 -12.01
N ARG A 595 11.75 9.72 -13.06
CA ARG A 595 11.12 9.92 -14.36
C ARG A 595 10.81 8.61 -15.09
N ASN A 596 11.69 7.62 -14.95
CA ASN A 596 11.52 6.30 -15.57
C ASN A 596 11.63 5.20 -14.53
N GLN A 597 10.71 4.25 -14.58
CA GLN A 597 10.73 3.02 -13.82
C GLN A 597 10.43 1.85 -14.77
N VAL A 598 11.22 0.79 -14.66
CA VAL A 598 10.99 -0.48 -15.38
C VAL A 598 10.99 -1.59 -14.37
N ASN A 599 9.98 -2.42 -14.39
CA ASN A 599 9.93 -3.68 -13.66
C ASN A 599 9.76 -4.81 -14.68
N PHE A 600 10.44 -5.90 -14.49
CA PHE A 600 10.20 -7.10 -15.27
C PHE A 600 10.26 -8.33 -14.38
N GLN A 601 9.52 -9.35 -14.76
CA GLN A 601 9.45 -10.62 -14.06
C GLN A 601 9.50 -11.76 -15.07
N VAL A 602 10.26 -12.78 -14.74
CA VAL A 602 10.25 -14.07 -15.42
C VAL A 602 9.90 -15.12 -14.40
N SER A 603 8.94 -15.97 -14.71
CA SER A 603 8.52 -17.04 -13.82
C SER A 603 8.36 -18.37 -14.54
N TYR A 604 8.75 -19.44 -13.84
CA TYR A 604 8.53 -20.82 -14.23
C TYR A 604 7.73 -21.52 -13.14
N THR A 605 6.68 -22.24 -13.49
CA THR A 605 5.83 -22.93 -12.53
C THR A 605 5.48 -24.32 -13.02
N GLU A 606 5.94 -25.30 -12.28
CA GLU A 606 5.61 -26.72 -12.41
C GLU A 606 5.31 -27.29 -11.03
N ALA A 607 4.69 -28.46 -10.96
CA ALA A 607 4.31 -29.08 -9.69
C ALA A 607 5.51 -29.23 -8.72
N ARG A 608 6.67 -29.65 -9.21
CA ARG A 608 7.88 -29.86 -8.41
C ARG A 608 8.77 -28.61 -8.33
N TRP A 609 8.85 -27.80 -9.39
CA TRP A 609 9.79 -26.69 -9.47
C TRP A 609 9.06 -25.37 -9.70
N MET A 610 9.47 -24.34 -8.98
CA MET A 610 9.06 -22.97 -9.23
C MET A 610 10.29 -22.07 -9.17
N PHE A 611 10.40 -21.16 -10.14
CA PHE A 611 11.45 -20.15 -10.23
C PHE A 611 10.81 -18.79 -10.53
N GLY A 612 11.29 -17.76 -9.88
CA GLY A 612 10.93 -16.38 -10.16
C GLY A 612 12.19 -15.52 -10.15
N ALA A 613 12.30 -14.61 -11.11
CA ALA A 613 13.31 -13.56 -11.13
C ALA A 613 12.62 -12.25 -11.48
N GLN A 614 12.97 -11.18 -10.74
CA GLN A 614 12.37 -9.86 -10.87
C GLN A 614 13.48 -8.83 -10.98
N GLY A 615 13.43 -8.00 -12.01
CA GLY A 615 14.35 -6.89 -12.20
C GLY A 615 13.65 -5.56 -12.04
N ARG A 616 14.31 -4.60 -11.41
CA ARG A 616 13.81 -3.25 -11.18
C ARG A 616 14.85 -2.21 -11.56
N PHE A 617 14.50 -1.35 -12.48
CA PHE A 617 15.26 -0.15 -12.84
C PHE A 617 14.52 1.10 -12.39
N VAL A 618 15.25 2.03 -11.77
CA VAL A 618 14.75 3.33 -11.35
C VAL A 618 15.73 4.40 -11.81
N SER A 619 15.25 5.39 -12.55
CA SER A 619 16.08 6.50 -13.02
C SER A 619 16.46 7.46 -11.89
N ARG A 620 17.33 8.42 -12.21
CA ARG A 620 17.70 9.53 -11.31
C ARG A 620 16.46 10.29 -10.83
N GLN A 621 16.49 10.75 -9.57
CA GLN A 621 15.50 11.63 -8.93
C GLN A 621 16.20 12.59 -7.97
N PHE A 622 15.46 13.48 -7.29
CA PHE A 622 16.01 14.41 -6.30
C PHE A 622 15.45 14.14 -4.91
N ASP A 623 16.27 14.38 -3.87
CA ASP A 623 15.89 14.24 -2.46
C ASP A 623 15.25 15.51 -1.88
N ASP A 624 15.48 16.66 -2.52
CA ASP A 624 15.05 17.98 -2.09
C ASP A 624 14.14 18.70 -3.08
N ASP A 625 13.43 19.70 -2.60
CA ASP A 625 12.52 20.57 -3.37
C ASP A 625 13.23 21.51 -4.35
N GLN A 626 14.52 21.79 -4.12
CA GLN A 626 15.34 22.68 -4.96
C GLN A 626 16.06 21.94 -6.08
N ASN A 627 15.95 20.62 -6.16
CA ASN A 627 16.63 19.74 -7.10
C ASN A 627 18.16 19.84 -7.08
N THR A 628 18.72 20.11 -5.90
CA THR A 628 20.17 20.22 -5.68
C THR A 628 20.83 18.94 -5.21
N LEU A 629 20.04 17.99 -4.68
CA LEU A 629 20.49 16.73 -4.11
C LEU A 629 20.04 15.55 -4.97
N PRO A 630 20.80 15.19 -6.01
CA PRO A 630 20.44 14.08 -6.88
C PRO A 630 20.64 12.73 -6.17
N LEU A 631 19.71 11.79 -6.44
CA LEU A 631 19.82 10.37 -6.14
C LEU A 631 19.97 9.62 -7.45
N GLU A 632 21.11 8.97 -7.66
CA GLU A 632 21.44 8.34 -8.93
C GLU A 632 20.53 7.15 -9.29
N ARG A 633 20.53 6.78 -10.57
CA ARG A 633 19.82 5.61 -11.09
C ARG A 633 20.36 4.32 -10.50
N PHE A 634 19.53 3.30 -10.45
CA PHE A 634 19.96 1.96 -10.03
C PHE A 634 19.16 0.86 -10.72
N PHE A 635 19.72 -0.34 -10.64
CA PHE A 635 19.11 -1.57 -11.10
C PHE A 635 19.34 -2.67 -10.06
N THR A 636 18.29 -3.41 -9.70
CA THR A 636 18.36 -4.56 -8.78
C THR A 636 17.64 -5.75 -9.38
N VAL A 637 18.08 -6.94 -8.99
CA VAL A 637 17.44 -8.22 -9.32
C VAL A 637 17.14 -8.95 -8.03
N ASP A 638 15.91 -9.42 -7.87
CA ASP A 638 15.48 -10.34 -6.82
C ASP A 638 15.12 -11.68 -7.48
N ALA A 639 15.36 -12.80 -6.79
CA ALA A 639 15.08 -14.12 -7.31
C ALA A 639 14.62 -15.09 -6.23
N GLU A 640 13.80 -16.05 -6.61
CA GLU A 640 13.44 -17.20 -5.78
C GLU A 640 13.46 -18.49 -6.60
N ALA A 641 13.96 -19.56 -6.00
CA ALA A 641 13.88 -20.92 -6.51
C ALA A 641 13.31 -21.83 -5.44
N SER A 642 12.35 -22.66 -5.80
CA SER A 642 11.74 -23.59 -4.84
C SER A 642 11.46 -24.95 -5.46
N ARG A 643 11.56 -26.00 -4.60
CA ARG A 643 11.33 -27.39 -4.96
C ARG A 643 10.32 -28.05 -4.00
N GLY A 644 9.27 -28.61 -4.56
CA GLY A 644 8.34 -29.49 -3.85
C GLY A 644 9.03 -30.83 -3.54
N VAL A 645 9.22 -31.12 -2.25
CA VAL A 645 9.75 -32.39 -1.75
C VAL A 645 8.62 -33.40 -1.60
N SER A 646 7.45 -32.93 -1.22
CA SER A 646 6.18 -33.67 -1.22
C SER A 646 5.04 -32.73 -1.62
N GLU A 647 3.82 -33.24 -1.69
CA GLU A 647 2.63 -32.40 -1.92
C GLU A 647 2.41 -31.36 -0.83
N LYS A 648 2.92 -31.61 0.39
CA LYS A 648 2.74 -30.74 1.56
C LYS A 648 3.95 -29.87 1.88
N VAL A 649 5.14 -30.19 1.36
CA VAL A 649 6.40 -29.56 1.76
C VAL A 649 7.17 -29.06 0.56
N ARG A 650 7.54 -27.80 0.58
CA ARG A 650 8.37 -27.12 -0.42
C ARG A 650 9.56 -26.44 0.24
N LEU A 651 10.77 -26.71 -0.24
CA LEU A 651 11.97 -25.99 0.14
C LEU A 651 12.19 -24.82 -0.82
N PHE A 652 12.76 -23.72 -0.34
CA PHE A 652 13.09 -22.57 -1.19
C PHE A 652 14.38 -21.87 -0.78
N VAL A 653 14.97 -21.18 -1.75
CA VAL A 653 16.03 -20.19 -1.55
C VAL A 653 15.62 -18.90 -2.25
N ALA A 654 15.82 -17.77 -1.59
CA ALA A 654 15.42 -16.45 -2.07
C ALA A 654 16.58 -15.45 -1.93
N PHE A 655 16.67 -14.56 -2.89
CA PHE A 655 17.68 -13.50 -2.99
C PHE A 655 16.98 -12.16 -3.19
N GLN A 656 17.37 -11.15 -2.42
CA GLN A 656 17.06 -9.76 -2.70
C GLN A 656 18.34 -9.02 -3.07
N ASN A 657 18.27 -8.14 -4.06
CA ASN A 657 19.42 -7.44 -4.63
C ASN A 657 20.56 -8.38 -5.02
N LEU A 658 20.24 -9.47 -5.77
CA LEU A 658 21.21 -10.49 -6.20
C LEU A 658 22.42 -9.89 -6.94
N THR A 659 22.23 -8.78 -7.66
CA THR A 659 23.27 -8.05 -8.37
C THR A 659 24.24 -7.31 -7.45
N GLY A 660 23.96 -7.21 -6.14
CA GLY A 660 24.78 -6.44 -5.20
C GLY A 660 24.82 -4.93 -5.51
N SER A 661 23.81 -4.42 -6.19
CA SER A 661 23.74 -3.01 -6.60
C SER A 661 23.78 -2.09 -5.37
N ARG A 662 24.72 -1.15 -5.36
CA ARG A 662 24.81 -0.10 -4.34
C ARG A 662 24.13 1.14 -4.85
N TYR A 663 23.07 1.60 -4.20
CA TYR A 663 22.31 2.76 -4.62
C TYR A 663 21.93 3.66 -3.44
N GLN A 664 21.70 4.92 -3.73
CA GLN A 664 21.37 5.95 -2.74
C GLN A 664 19.86 5.91 -2.43
N ILE A 665 19.52 5.99 -1.14
CA ILE A 665 18.14 6.09 -0.65
C ILE A 665 17.77 7.55 -0.41
N SER A 666 18.66 8.30 0.24
CA SER A 666 18.46 9.68 0.69
C SER A 666 19.83 10.35 0.82
N SER A 667 19.88 11.66 0.59
CA SER A 667 21.06 12.51 0.80
C SER A 667 20.96 13.35 2.07
N THR A 668 19.79 13.45 2.69
CA THR A 668 19.55 14.24 3.90
C THR A 668 18.92 13.41 5.02
N PRO A 669 19.34 13.64 6.31
CA PRO A 669 20.39 14.52 6.81
C PRO A 669 21.82 14.02 6.54
N VAL A 670 21.96 12.77 6.11
CA VAL A 670 23.21 12.11 5.72
C VAL A 670 22.92 11.19 4.53
N LEU A 671 23.91 10.97 3.68
CA LEU A 671 23.80 10.01 2.59
C LEU A 671 23.50 8.61 3.16
N THR A 672 22.46 7.97 2.66
CA THR A 672 22.10 6.59 3.01
C THR A 672 22.02 5.71 1.78
N VAL A 673 22.43 4.43 1.93
CA VAL A 673 22.48 3.45 0.84
C VAL A 673 21.41 2.36 0.99
N GLY A 674 21.06 1.74 -0.13
CA GLY A 674 20.11 0.64 -0.20
C GLY A 674 20.61 -0.66 0.41
N PRO A 675 19.71 -1.65 0.61
CA PRO A 675 20.06 -2.92 1.21
C PRO A 675 21.08 -3.67 0.35
N PRO A 676 22.10 -4.31 0.99
CA PRO A 676 23.01 -5.22 0.31
C PRO A 676 22.28 -6.51 -0.08
N VAL A 677 23.01 -7.46 -0.65
CA VAL A 677 22.47 -8.80 -0.96
C VAL A 677 21.94 -9.46 0.32
N LEU A 678 20.63 -9.78 0.31
CA LEU A 678 19.99 -10.60 1.32
C LEU A 678 19.71 -12.00 0.71
N VAL A 679 20.26 -13.03 1.34
CA VAL A 679 20.05 -14.43 0.98
C VAL A 679 19.33 -15.13 2.11
N ARG A 680 18.29 -15.87 1.82
CA ARG A 680 17.56 -16.69 2.80
C ARG A 680 17.14 -18.03 2.20
N GLY A 681 17.18 -19.07 3.03
CA GLY A 681 16.62 -20.39 2.73
C GLY A 681 15.48 -20.70 3.69
N GLY A 682 14.53 -21.53 3.25
CA GLY A 682 13.38 -21.83 4.07
C GLY A 682 12.54 -23.00 3.59
N VAL A 683 11.49 -23.25 4.35
CA VAL A 683 10.49 -24.30 4.09
C VAL A 683 9.09 -23.71 4.13
N ARG A 684 8.26 -24.17 3.20
CA ARG A 684 6.80 -23.96 3.21
C ARG A 684 6.11 -25.30 3.41
N VAL A 685 5.16 -25.32 4.34
CA VAL A 685 4.34 -26.50 4.65
C VAL A 685 2.88 -26.10 4.47
N SER A 686 2.14 -26.85 3.65
CA SER A 686 0.70 -26.66 3.42
C SER A 686 -0.04 -27.94 3.78
N LEU A 687 -0.86 -27.87 4.81
CA LEU A 687 -1.74 -28.95 5.28
C LEU A 687 -3.18 -28.57 4.94
N ARG A 688 -3.82 -29.38 4.13
CA ARG A 688 -5.23 -29.21 3.70
C ARG A 688 -6.04 -30.42 4.01
#